data_bddbe19b1f4e5c89fb6a666def1548d2
#
_entry.id   bddbe19b1f4e5c89fb6a666def1548d2
#
_cell.length_a   1.000
_cell.length_b   1.000
_cell.length_c   1.000
_cell.angle_alpha   90.00
_cell.angle_beta   90.00
_cell.angle_gamma   90.00
#
_symmetry.space_group_name_H-M   'P 1'
#
loop_
_entity.id
_entity.type
_entity.pdbx_description
1 polymer ?
#
loop_
_entity_poly.entity_id
_entity_poly.type
_entity_poly.pdbx_seq_one_letter_code
_entity_poly.pdbx_strand_id
1 'polypeptide(L)'
;MKYDFAAIEKKWQDKWEQEKPYAAVTGDPRPKFYGLIEFPYPSAAGLHVGHPRPFTAMDIICRKKRMQGYNVLNPIGFDAFGLPTENFAIKNHIHPAIVTQQNIKNFTRQLKMLGYGFDWDRVVDTTDPNYYKWTQWIFLQMFKHDLAYKTTMPVNWCTSCKCVLANEEVVEGVCERCGSEVIRKEKSQWMLRITKYADRLIDDLDDVDFIERVKTQQRNWIGRSTGTEVTFKTNTEDDITVYTTRVDTLFGVTYTVISPEHPLLKKWQPLIKNWDEVAAYQEAAARKSDFERGELNKDKTGVRLDGIEVINPANGKVVPMFVSDYVLMGYGTGIVMGVPGHDQRDWDFATAFHIPIVEVVEGGDITKEAFTLKDDTGIMVNSGFLNGMTVKEAIPAMKQYAIEQGWGHEKVNYKLRDWVFSRQRYWGEPIPLVNCPTCGWVPVPEEVLPLVLPQVESYEPTDDGESPISKMTDWVNTKCPKCGGPAKRETDTMPQWAGSSWYFLRYMDPHNDKALVSHEAENYWGPVDWYNGGMEHTTLHLLYSRFWHKFLYDIGVVHTKEPYAKRTSHGMILGQNPHYVGNVSTQEEKDALIAKYGNQALRPAVKMSKSLGNVVNPDDVVKAYGADTMRLYIMFIGDFEKVATWSDDAVKGCKRFLDRVWNLAEMATADKAVSEKNEPIIHKTIKKVTDDIDTLKMNTAIAALMTMVNEFYANGLTRGDFEKLLLMLSPFAPHMVEELWEQLGCAAEYGKMAMQMPWPEYDESKTVAAHTEMAVQVNGKLKGTVTVAMDSEQDAVVEAARQVEKIAKALDGMQIVKVIFVKNKLINLIVKPQ
;
A
#
# COMPACT_ATOMS: atom_id res chain seq x y z
N MET A 1 -31.74 28.49 -11.07
CA MET A 1 -32.08 27.20 -11.68
C MET A 1 -31.90 26.08 -10.65
N LYS A 2 -32.80 25.08 -10.55
CA LYS A 2 -32.63 24.01 -9.57
C LYS A 2 -31.48 23.05 -9.98
N TYR A 3 -30.58 22.75 -9.09
CA TYR A 3 -29.51 21.75 -9.31
C TYR A 3 -30.06 20.32 -9.16
N ASP A 4 -30.50 19.75 -10.28
CA ASP A 4 -30.97 18.35 -10.36
C ASP A 4 -29.79 17.44 -10.69
N PHE A 5 -29.02 17.08 -9.65
CA PHE A 5 -27.82 16.27 -9.82
C PHE A 5 -28.12 14.88 -10.43
N ALA A 6 -29.25 14.27 -10.09
CA ALA A 6 -29.56 12.92 -10.59
C ALA A 6 -29.75 12.90 -12.12
N ALA A 7 -30.47 13.88 -12.67
CA ALA A 7 -30.66 14.00 -14.11
C ALA A 7 -29.39 14.39 -14.84
N ILE A 8 -28.58 15.29 -14.25
CA ILE A 8 -27.31 15.76 -14.80
C ILE A 8 -26.28 14.63 -14.86
N GLU A 9 -26.13 13.89 -13.76
CA GLU A 9 -25.20 12.78 -13.69
C GLU A 9 -25.51 11.69 -14.69
N LYS A 10 -26.79 11.31 -14.82
CA LYS A 10 -27.21 10.34 -15.83
C LYS A 10 -26.91 10.82 -17.26
N LYS A 11 -27.27 12.07 -17.59
CA LYS A 11 -27.01 12.67 -18.92
C LYS A 11 -25.54 12.55 -19.31
N TRP A 12 -24.65 12.94 -18.42
CA TRP A 12 -23.22 12.98 -18.72
C TRP A 12 -22.57 11.60 -18.72
N GLN A 13 -22.97 10.69 -17.81
CA GLN A 13 -22.52 9.29 -17.83
C GLN A 13 -22.90 8.61 -19.14
N ASP A 14 -24.16 8.77 -19.60
CA ASP A 14 -24.62 8.19 -20.87
C ASP A 14 -23.81 8.78 -22.06
N LYS A 15 -23.52 10.08 -22.04
CA LYS A 15 -22.72 10.73 -23.08
C LYS A 15 -21.28 10.24 -23.10
N TRP A 16 -20.63 10.11 -21.95
CA TRP A 16 -19.25 9.63 -21.86
C TRP A 16 -19.14 8.14 -22.26
N GLU A 17 -20.16 7.34 -22.00
CA GLU A 17 -20.18 5.95 -22.45
C GLU A 17 -20.27 5.85 -23.99
N GLN A 18 -21.01 6.73 -24.62
CA GLN A 18 -21.15 6.78 -26.07
C GLN A 18 -19.91 7.35 -26.77
N GLU A 19 -19.37 8.47 -26.29
CA GLU A 19 -18.27 9.19 -26.91
C GLU A 19 -16.89 8.65 -26.56
N LYS A 20 -16.78 7.89 -25.44
CA LYS A 20 -15.53 7.28 -24.92
C LYS A 20 -14.35 8.26 -24.83
N PRO A 21 -14.51 9.44 -24.17
CA PRO A 21 -13.46 10.45 -24.13
C PRO A 21 -12.20 10.04 -23.34
N TYR A 22 -12.27 8.93 -22.64
CA TYR A 22 -11.20 8.38 -21.81
C TYR A 22 -10.38 7.29 -22.53
N ALA A 23 -10.69 6.95 -23.76
CA ALA A 23 -9.97 5.92 -24.51
C ALA A 23 -8.49 6.28 -24.69
N ALA A 24 -7.61 5.37 -24.28
CA ALA A 24 -6.17 5.49 -24.44
C ALA A 24 -5.74 4.92 -25.80
N VAL A 25 -4.81 5.60 -26.49
CA VAL A 25 -4.35 5.20 -27.82
C VAL A 25 -2.85 4.87 -27.76
N THR A 26 -2.51 3.62 -27.98
CA THR A 26 -1.11 3.19 -28.05
C THR A 26 -0.44 3.79 -29.28
N GLY A 27 0.74 4.41 -29.09
CA GLY A 27 1.49 5.05 -30.17
C GLY A 27 1.09 6.50 -30.48
N ASP A 28 0.20 7.10 -29.72
CA ASP A 28 -0.13 8.53 -29.83
C ASP A 28 1.15 9.38 -29.62
N PRO A 29 1.35 10.46 -30.43
CA PRO A 29 2.56 11.29 -30.32
C PRO A 29 2.62 12.18 -29.06
N ARG A 30 1.50 12.37 -28.37
CA ARG A 30 1.49 13.09 -27.10
C ARG A 30 2.27 12.32 -26.01
N PRO A 31 2.83 13.01 -25.01
CA PRO A 31 3.45 12.31 -23.89
C PRO A 31 2.42 11.40 -23.20
N LYS A 32 2.85 10.19 -22.85
CA LYS A 32 1.99 9.24 -22.17
C LYS A 32 1.92 9.53 -20.67
N PHE A 33 0.81 9.18 -20.06
CA PHE A 33 0.68 9.08 -18.62
C PHE A 33 -0.14 7.85 -18.27
N TYR A 34 0.44 6.94 -17.52
CA TYR A 34 -0.20 5.73 -17.04
C TYR A 34 -0.47 5.85 -15.53
N GLY A 35 -1.71 6.20 -15.17
CA GLY A 35 -2.18 6.23 -13.79
C GLY A 35 -2.85 4.92 -13.41
N LEU A 36 -2.38 4.28 -12.35
CA LEU A 36 -2.85 2.97 -11.90
C LEU A 36 -3.33 3.02 -10.45
N ILE A 37 -4.46 2.37 -10.21
CA ILE A 37 -4.94 2.02 -8.87
C ILE A 37 -4.93 0.51 -8.70
N GLU A 38 -4.89 0.02 -7.47
CA GLU A 38 -5.13 -1.38 -7.20
C GLU A 38 -6.57 -1.73 -7.61
N PHE A 39 -6.71 -2.72 -8.48
CA PHE A 39 -8.02 -3.12 -8.96
C PHE A 39 -8.82 -3.81 -7.84
N PRO A 40 -10.15 -3.58 -7.78
CA PRO A 40 -10.95 -4.08 -6.68
C PRO A 40 -11.15 -5.58 -6.75
N TYR A 41 -11.32 -6.18 -5.57
CA TYR A 41 -11.86 -7.52 -5.41
C TYR A 41 -13.39 -7.42 -5.37
N PRO A 42 -14.12 -7.98 -6.35
CA PRO A 42 -15.58 -7.83 -6.43
C PRO A 42 -16.30 -8.72 -5.41
N SER A 43 -16.59 -8.16 -4.24
CA SER A 43 -17.35 -8.82 -3.19
C SER A 43 -18.86 -8.64 -3.35
N ALA A 44 -19.66 -9.58 -2.79
CA ALA A 44 -21.11 -9.52 -2.83
C ALA A 44 -21.71 -8.24 -2.20
N ALA A 45 -20.96 -7.56 -1.34
CA ALA A 45 -21.39 -6.32 -0.71
C ALA A 45 -21.48 -5.12 -1.65
N GLY A 46 -20.79 -5.19 -2.78
CA GLY A 46 -20.47 -3.98 -3.54
C GLY A 46 -19.36 -3.15 -2.87
N LEU A 47 -19.15 -1.94 -3.40
CA LEU A 47 -18.24 -0.98 -2.85
C LEU A 47 -18.77 -0.41 -1.52
N HIS A 48 -17.88 -0.12 -0.58
CA HIS A 48 -18.14 0.79 0.54
C HIS A 48 -17.38 2.11 0.31
N VAL A 49 -17.72 3.17 1.04
CA VAL A 49 -17.16 4.52 0.81
C VAL A 49 -15.64 4.63 0.97
N GLY A 50 -14.96 3.64 1.52
CA GLY A 50 -13.50 3.56 1.57
C GLY A 50 -12.84 3.26 0.22
N HIS A 51 -13.50 2.48 -0.66
CA HIS A 51 -12.97 2.13 -1.97
C HIS A 51 -12.83 3.35 -2.92
N PRO A 52 -13.81 4.27 -3.01
CA PRO A 52 -13.70 5.43 -3.88
C PRO A 52 -12.54 6.38 -3.57
N ARG A 53 -11.94 6.33 -2.39
CA ARG A 53 -10.87 7.26 -2.01
C ARG A 53 -9.67 7.23 -2.97
N PRO A 54 -9.00 6.09 -3.18
CA PRO A 54 -7.91 5.99 -4.15
C PRO A 54 -8.39 6.19 -5.60
N PHE A 55 -9.59 5.71 -5.94
CA PHE A 55 -10.14 5.81 -7.28
C PHE A 55 -10.39 7.27 -7.66
N THR A 56 -10.99 8.06 -6.77
CA THR A 56 -11.25 9.48 -6.99
C THR A 56 -9.95 10.28 -7.11
N ALA A 57 -8.98 10.02 -6.26
CA ALA A 57 -7.69 10.72 -6.32
C ALA A 57 -6.97 10.49 -7.65
N MET A 58 -6.88 9.24 -8.09
CA MET A 58 -6.23 8.93 -9.37
C MET A 58 -7.02 9.45 -10.56
N ASP A 59 -8.36 9.42 -10.50
CA ASP A 59 -9.22 10.00 -11.55
C ASP A 59 -8.99 11.51 -11.68
N ILE A 60 -8.85 12.22 -10.57
CA ILE A 60 -8.53 13.66 -10.57
C ILE A 60 -7.17 13.92 -11.22
N ILE A 61 -6.15 13.15 -10.85
CA ILE A 61 -4.81 13.25 -11.44
C ILE A 61 -4.87 12.98 -12.95
N CYS A 62 -5.55 11.93 -13.37
CA CYS A 62 -5.67 11.54 -14.77
C CYS A 62 -6.45 12.58 -15.60
N ARG A 63 -7.51 13.16 -15.04
CA ARG A 63 -8.27 14.24 -15.70
C ARG A 63 -7.41 15.49 -15.89
N LYS A 64 -6.68 15.92 -14.84
CA LYS A 64 -5.72 17.02 -14.96
C LYS A 64 -4.65 16.74 -16.01
N LYS A 65 -4.08 15.52 -16.03
CA LYS A 65 -3.07 15.15 -17.04
C LYS A 65 -3.60 15.22 -18.47
N ARG A 66 -4.85 14.77 -18.72
CA ARG A 66 -5.49 14.93 -20.04
C ARG A 66 -5.59 16.40 -20.43
N MET A 67 -6.04 17.26 -19.50
CA MET A 67 -6.12 18.71 -19.73
C MET A 67 -4.73 19.35 -19.95
N GLN A 68 -3.66 18.75 -19.43
CA GLN A 68 -2.27 19.14 -19.68
C GLN A 68 -1.70 18.60 -21.01
N GLY A 69 -2.50 17.89 -21.80
CA GLY A 69 -2.13 17.41 -23.11
C GLY A 69 -1.51 16.02 -23.16
N TYR A 70 -1.59 15.25 -22.08
CA TYR A 70 -1.11 13.85 -22.05
C TYR A 70 -2.12 12.90 -22.69
N ASN A 71 -1.58 11.84 -23.32
CA ASN A 71 -2.34 10.64 -23.62
C ASN A 71 -2.37 9.75 -22.36
N VAL A 72 -3.53 9.63 -21.75
CA VAL A 72 -3.69 9.02 -20.42
C VAL A 72 -4.28 7.64 -20.53
N LEU A 73 -3.60 6.65 -19.91
CA LEU A 73 -4.13 5.33 -19.62
C LEU A 73 -4.57 5.28 -18.14
N ASN A 74 -5.87 5.22 -17.92
CA ASN A 74 -6.49 5.03 -16.59
C ASN A 74 -7.42 3.82 -16.68
N PRO A 75 -6.91 2.60 -16.49
CA PRO A 75 -7.66 1.36 -16.66
C PRO A 75 -8.33 0.91 -15.37
N ILE A 76 -9.28 0.00 -15.51
CA ILE A 76 -9.95 -0.70 -14.42
C ILE A 76 -10.12 -2.18 -14.76
N GLY A 77 -10.18 -3.03 -13.75
CA GLY A 77 -10.44 -4.45 -13.86
C GLY A 77 -10.84 -5.05 -12.53
N PHE A 78 -10.87 -6.37 -12.47
CA PHE A 78 -11.36 -7.10 -11.31
C PHE A 78 -10.42 -8.24 -10.96
N ASP A 79 -9.94 -8.23 -9.71
CA ASP A 79 -9.25 -9.35 -9.10
C ASP A 79 -10.29 -10.30 -8.50
N ALA A 80 -10.69 -11.32 -9.25
CA ALA A 80 -11.94 -12.02 -8.99
C ALA A 80 -11.79 -13.49 -8.56
N PHE A 81 -10.59 -14.07 -8.62
CA PHE A 81 -10.30 -15.36 -7.98
C PHE A 81 -10.10 -15.20 -6.47
N GLY A 82 -10.18 -16.30 -5.73
CA GLY A 82 -9.77 -16.37 -4.33
C GLY A 82 -10.88 -16.72 -3.35
N LEU A 83 -10.49 -16.82 -2.10
CA LEU A 83 -11.27 -17.36 -0.98
C LEU A 83 -12.56 -16.59 -0.64
N PRO A 84 -12.63 -15.25 -0.67
CA PRO A 84 -13.85 -14.56 -0.26
C PRO A 84 -15.07 -14.90 -1.12
N THR A 85 -14.92 -14.96 -2.45
CA THR A 85 -16.00 -15.34 -3.36
C THR A 85 -16.33 -16.82 -3.22
N GLU A 86 -15.32 -17.68 -3.12
CA GLU A 86 -15.53 -19.13 -2.97
C GLU A 86 -16.27 -19.45 -1.65
N ASN A 87 -15.86 -18.86 -0.54
CA ASN A 87 -16.52 -19.07 0.76
C ASN A 87 -17.96 -18.54 0.75
N PHE A 88 -18.22 -17.41 0.09
CA PHE A 88 -19.57 -16.91 -0.09
C PHE A 88 -20.42 -17.86 -0.96
N ALA A 89 -19.84 -18.38 -2.04
CA ALA A 89 -20.49 -19.31 -2.95
C ALA A 89 -20.85 -20.63 -2.24
N ILE A 90 -19.94 -21.20 -1.45
CA ILE A 90 -20.18 -22.39 -0.62
C ILE A 90 -21.34 -22.15 0.34
N LYS A 91 -21.30 -21.05 1.10
CA LYS A 91 -22.35 -20.72 2.08
C LYS A 91 -23.73 -20.55 1.47
N ASN A 92 -23.81 -20.07 0.22
CA ASN A 92 -25.09 -19.82 -0.47
C ASN A 92 -25.45 -20.88 -1.50
N HIS A 93 -24.67 -21.97 -1.60
CA HIS A 93 -24.89 -23.06 -2.57
C HIS A 93 -25.00 -22.59 -4.03
N ILE A 94 -24.12 -21.65 -4.41
CA ILE A 94 -24.07 -21.06 -5.76
C ILE A 94 -22.65 -21.30 -6.31
N HIS A 95 -22.54 -21.53 -7.63
CA HIS A 95 -21.21 -21.69 -8.24
C HIS A 95 -20.43 -20.36 -8.20
N PRO A 96 -19.11 -20.34 -7.82
CA PRO A 96 -18.35 -19.12 -7.67
C PRO A 96 -18.24 -18.28 -8.94
N ALA A 97 -18.26 -18.87 -10.13
CA ALA A 97 -18.27 -18.14 -11.40
C ALA A 97 -19.52 -17.25 -11.55
N ILE A 98 -20.70 -17.74 -11.11
CA ILE A 98 -21.96 -16.99 -11.16
C ILE A 98 -21.88 -15.79 -10.19
N VAL A 99 -21.45 -16.04 -8.97
CA VAL A 99 -21.27 -14.98 -7.95
C VAL A 99 -20.29 -13.91 -8.44
N THR A 100 -19.17 -14.33 -9.01
CA THR A 100 -18.15 -13.44 -9.57
C THR A 100 -18.75 -12.51 -10.62
N GLN A 101 -19.46 -13.04 -11.61
CA GLN A 101 -20.06 -12.22 -12.68
C GLN A 101 -21.12 -11.25 -12.16
N GLN A 102 -21.95 -11.67 -11.20
CA GLN A 102 -22.90 -10.78 -10.55
C GLN A 102 -22.21 -9.63 -9.80
N ASN A 103 -21.14 -9.94 -9.08
CA ASN A 103 -20.37 -8.96 -8.33
C ASN A 103 -19.65 -7.97 -9.25
N ILE A 104 -19.02 -8.45 -10.32
CA ILE A 104 -18.38 -7.60 -11.35
C ILE A 104 -19.39 -6.63 -11.95
N LYS A 105 -20.58 -7.13 -12.30
CA LYS A 105 -21.66 -6.29 -12.85
C LYS A 105 -22.07 -5.18 -11.88
N ASN A 106 -22.20 -5.49 -10.59
CA ASN A 106 -22.55 -4.49 -9.58
C ASN A 106 -21.44 -3.47 -9.36
N PHE A 107 -20.18 -3.91 -9.26
CA PHE A 107 -19.02 -3.01 -9.14
C PHE A 107 -18.90 -2.08 -10.35
N THR A 108 -19.06 -2.62 -11.55
CA THR A 108 -19.05 -1.82 -12.81
C THR A 108 -20.11 -0.73 -12.76
N ARG A 109 -21.33 -1.07 -12.35
CA ARG A 109 -22.42 -0.10 -12.19
C ARG A 109 -22.07 1.01 -11.19
N GLN A 110 -21.55 0.63 -10.02
CA GLN A 110 -21.16 1.59 -8.98
C GLN A 110 -20.01 2.51 -9.41
N LEU A 111 -19.01 1.96 -10.11
CA LEU A 111 -17.88 2.75 -10.62
C LEU A 111 -18.33 3.74 -11.71
N LYS A 112 -19.23 3.32 -12.60
CA LYS A 112 -19.82 4.21 -13.62
C LYS A 112 -20.71 5.27 -12.97
N MET A 113 -21.48 4.92 -11.95
CA MET A 113 -22.29 5.86 -11.17
C MET A 113 -21.46 6.99 -10.55
N LEU A 114 -20.21 6.71 -10.13
CA LEU A 114 -19.30 7.70 -9.57
C LEU A 114 -18.60 8.55 -10.63
N GLY A 115 -18.82 8.28 -11.93
CA GLY A 115 -18.34 9.10 -13.04
C GLY A 115 -16.83 9.05 -13.28
N TYR A 116 -16.17 7.94 -12.92
CA TYR A 116 -14.74 7.78 -13.14
C TYR A 116 -14.39 7.67 -14.63
N GLY A 117 -13.32 8.33 -15.04
CA GLY A 117 -12.81 8.36 -16.41
C GLY A 117 -11.94 7.15 -16.74
N PHE A 118 -12.46 5.95 -16.52
CA PHE A 118 -11.78 4.71 -16.89
C PHE A 118 -11.93 4.40 -18.38
N ASP A 119 -10.89 3.80 -18.95
CA ASP A 119 -10.96 3.19 -20.29
C ASP A 119 -11.58 1.78 -20.18
N TRP A 120 -12.90 1.71 -20.33
CA TRP A 120 -13.67 0.46 -20.19
C TRP A 120 -13.41 -0.56 -21.29
N ASP A 121 -12.79 -0.19 -22.40
CA ASP A 121 -12.37 -1.13 -23.44
C ASP A 121 -11.13 -1.95 -23.05
N ARG A 122 -10.46 -1.58 -21.96
CA ARG A 122 -9.27 -2.26 -21.43
C ARG A 122 -9.51 -3.03 -20.12
N VAL A 123 -10.77 -3.32 -19.82
CA VAL A 123 -11.14 -4.09 -18.60
C VAL A 123 -10.51 -5.48 -18.63
N VAL A 124 -9.94 -5.88 -17.49
CA VAL A 124 -9.48 -7.25 -17.27
C VAL A 124 -10.26 -7.90 -16.12
N ASP A 125 -10.48 -9.19 -16.24
CA ASP A 125 -11.08 -10.07 -15.24
C ASP A 125 -10.13 -11.26 -15.05
N THR A 126 -9.56 -11.40 -13.87
CA THR A 126 -8.57 -12.46 -13.60
C THR A 126 -9.13 -13.86 -13.72
N THR A 127 -10.47 -14.02 -13.72
CA THR A 127 -11.16 -15.32 -13.90
C THR A 127 -11.45 -15.65 -15.36
N ASP A 128 -11.20 -14.70 -16.28
CA ASP A 128 -11.32 -14.95 -17.72
C ASP A 128 -10.18 -15.87 -18.19
N PRO A 129 -10.49 -17.02 -18.84
CA PRO A 129 -9.47 -17.90 -19.41
C PRO A 129 -8.50 -17.19 -20.37
N ASN A 130 -8.95 -16.17 -21.10
CA ASN A 130 -8.08 -15.37 -21.97
C ASN A 130 -7.07 -14.52 -21.19
N TYR A 131 -7.38 -14.19 -19.94
CA TYR A 131 -6.46 -13.52 -19.03
C TYR A 131 -5.54 -14.54 -18.34
N TYR A 132 -6.09 -15.54 -17.64
CA TYR A 132 -5.25 -16.44 -16.86
C TYR A 132 -4.42 -17.42 -17.70
N LYS A 133 -4.70 -17.58 -18.99
CA LYS A 133 -3.79 -18.20 -19.95
C LYS A 133 -2.37 -17.65 -19.77
N TRP A 134 -2.23 -16.35 -19.62
CA TRP A 134 -0.93 -15.70 -19.50
C TRP A 134 -0.35 -15.76 -18.08
N THR A 135 -1.19 -15.81 -17.06
CA THR A 135 -0.75 -16.17 -15.70
C THR A 135 -0.12 -17.56 -15.69
N GLN A 136 -0.76 -18.51 -16.33
CA GLN A 136 -0.25 -19.88 -16.52
C GLN A 136 1.05 -19.88 -17.33
N TRP A 137 1.13 -19.10 -18.39
CA TRP A 137 2.34 -18.96 -19.21
C TRP A 137 3.53 -18.45 -18.40
N ILE A 138 3.33 -17.41 -17.58
CA ILE A 138 4.38 -16.88 -16.71
C ILE A 138 4.87 -17.96 -15.74
N PHE A 139 3.95 -18.69 -15.11
CA PHE A 139 4.31 -19.80 -14.23
C PHE A 139 5.14 -20.87 -14.96
N LEU A 140 4.76 -21.23 -16.18
CA LEU A 140 5.54 -22.18 -17.00
C LEU A 140 6.95 -21.66 -17.28
N GLN A 141 7.11 -20.38 -17.57
CA GLN A 141 8.45 -19.79 -17.77
C GLN A 141 9.26 -19.84 -16.47
N MET A 142 8.64 -19.54 -15.32
CA MET A 142 9.30 -19.66 -14.01
C MET A 142 9.73 -21.10 -13.73
N PHE A 143 8.88 -22.07 -14.05
CA PHE A 143 9.23 -23.49 -13.93
C PHE A 143 10.43 -23.88 -14.82
N LYS A 144 10.44 -23.45 -16.09
CA LYS A 144 11.53 -23.70 -17.03
C LYS A 144 12.86 -23.07 -16.60
N HIS A 145 12.80 -21.97 -15.81
CA HIS A 145 14.00 -21.26 -15.31
C HIS A 145 14.35 -21.62 -13.86
N ASP A 146 13.85 -22.73 -13.33
CA ASP A 146 14.10 -23.21 -11.97
C ASP A 146 13.72 -22.19 -10.89
N LEU A 147 12.68 -21.39 -11.12
CA LEU A 147 12.10 -20.49 -10.13
C LEU A 147 10.86 -21.07 -9.45
N ALA A 148 10.19 -22.04 -10.09
CA ALA A 148 9.09 -22.80 -9.49
C ALA A 148 9.54 -24.22 -9.18
N TYR A 149 9.33 -24.70 -7.97
CA TYR A 149 9.67 -26.06 -7.53
C TYR A 149 8.66 -26.57 -6.51
N LYS A 150 8.53 -27.89 -6.44
CA LYS A 150 7.65 -28.56 -5.47
C LYS A 150 8.46 -29.21 -4.34
N THR A 151 8.05 -28.99 -3.11
CA THR A 151 8.71 -29.57 -1.92
C THR A 151 7.69 -29.84 -0.82
N THR A 152 8.01 -30.82 0.03
CA THR A 152 7.25 -31.08 1.26
C THR A 152 7.93 -30.36 2.41
N MET A 153 7.18 -29.54 3.13
CA MET A 153 7.68 -28.75 4.24
C MET A 153 6.56 -28.39 5.22
N PRO A 154 6.89 -28.05 6.48
CA PRO A 154 5.92 -27.43 7.36
C PRO A 154 5.49 -26.06 6.82
N VAL A 155 4.18 -25.91 6.62
CA VAL A 155 3.56 -24.69 6.08
C VAL A 155 2.50 -24.15 7.03
N ASN A 156 2.15 -22.88 6.88
CA ASN A 156 1.03 -22.27 7.59
C ASN A 156 -0.28 -22.81 7.03
N TRP A 157 -1.11 -23.37 7.87
CA TRP A 157 -2.42 -23.94 7.50
C TRP A 157 -3.53 -23.22 8.24
N CYS A 158 -4.47 -22.64 7.49
CA CYS A 158 -5.68 -22.06 8.08
C CYS A 158 -6.70 -23.15 8.37
N THR A 159 -7.09 -23.28 9.64
CA THR A 159 -8.04 -24.33 10.08
C THR A 159 -9.47 -24.14 9.53
N SER A 160 -9.89 -22.90 9.28
CA SER A 160 -11.21 -22.59 8.73
C SER A 160 -11.21 -22.60 7.20
N CYS A 161 -10.25 -21.94 6.56
CA CYS A 161 -10.15 -21.92 5.09
C CYS A 161 -9.71 -23.28 4.52
N LYS A 162 -9.15 -24.17 5.34
CA LYS A 162 -8.64 -25.51 4.96
C LYS A 162 -7.67 -25.44 3.77
N CYS A 163 -6.74 -24.49 3.82
CA CYS A 163 -5.70 -24.32 2.80
C CYS A 163 -4.40 -23.77 3.41
N VAL A 164 -3.35 -23.91 2.63
CA VAL A 164 -2.03 -23.35 2.96
C VAL A 164 -2.03 -21.84 2.73
N LEU A 165 -1.30 -21.15 3.59
CA LEU A 165 -1.06 -19.70 3.51
C LEU A 165 0.44 -19.43 3.35
N ALA A 166 0.78 -18.40 2.58
CA ALA A 166 2.13 -17.84 2.60
C ALA A 166 2.40 -17.14 3.95
N ASN A 167 3.67 -16.92 4.28
CA ASN A 167 4.04 -16.24 5.53
C ASN A 167 3.43 -14.82 5.61
N GLU A 168 3.34 -14.15 4.47
CA GLU A 168 2.79 -12.82 4.31
C GLU A 168 1.26 -12.74 4.56
N GLU A 169 0.56 -13.88 4.45
CA GLU A 169 -0.89 -14.01 4.67
C GLU A 169 -1.26 -14.35 6.13
N VAL A 170 -0.27 -14.42 7.02
CA VAL A 170 -0.46 -14.68 8.44
C VAL A 170 -0.14 -13.41 9.23
N VAL A 171 -1.14 -12.89 9.93
CA VAL A 171 -1.03 -11.67 10.74
C VAL A 171 -1.32 -12.01 12.19
N GLU A 172 -0.32 -11.80 13.08
CA GLU A 172 -0.45 -12.08 14.51
C GLU A 172 -0.92 -13.54 14.83
N GLY A 173 -0.47 -14.51 14.02
CA GLY A 173 -0.80 -15.93 14.20
C GLY A 173 -2.18 -16.35 13.66
N VAL A 174 -2.93 -15.44 13.03
CA VAL A 174 -4.22 -15.73 12.43
C VAL A 174 -4.21 -15.50 10.92
N CYS A 175 -5.15 -16.15 10.23
CA CYS A 175 -5.35 -15.96 8.81
C CYS A 175 -5.83 -14.53 8.50
N GLU A 176 -5.11 -13.80 7.67
CA GLU A 176 -5.47 -12.44 7.23
C GLU A 176 -6.91 -12.36 6.68
N ARG A 177 -7.38 -13.43 6.03
CA ARG A 177 -8.67 -13.47 5.36
C ARG A 177 -9.85 -13.74 6.27
N CYS A 178 -9.75 -14.75 7.14
CA CYS A 178 -10.88 -15.20 7.95
C CYS A 178 -10.69 -14.97 9.45
N GLY A 179 -9.51 -14.55 9.91
CA GLY A 179 -9.19 -14.32 11.32
C GLY A 179 -9.09 -15.60 12.16
N SER A 180 -9.14 -16.80 11.54
CA SER A 180 -9.04 -18.06 12.25
C SER A 180 -7.61 -18.44 12.54
N GLU A 181 -7.42 -19.31 13.54
CA GLU A 181 -6.13 -19.85 13.94
C GLU A 181 -5.37 -20.49 12.77
N VAL A 182 -4.09 -20.22 12.70
CA VAL A 182 -3.16 -20.82 11.76
C VAL A 182 -2.24 -21.79 12.51
N ILE A 183 -2.20 -23.03 12.03
CA ILE A 183 -1.33 -24.08 12.60
C ILE A 183 -0.24 -24.48 11.60
N ARG A 184 0.79 -25.17 12.07
CA ARG A 184 1.82 -25.78 11.22
C ARG A 184 1.35 -27.15 10.75
N LYS A 185 1.43 -27.42 9.44
CA LYS A 185 1.09 -28.71 8.83
C LYS A 185 2.11 -29.05 7.75
N GLU A 186 2.58 -30.29 7.70
CA GLU A 186 3.41 -30.76 6.59
C GLU A 186 2.57 -30.96 5.34
N LYS A 187 2.94 -30.27 4.26
CA LYS A 187 2.30 -30.35 2.95
C LYS A 187 3.31 -30.26 1.82
N SER A 188 3.00 -30.98 0.75
CA SER A 188 3.70 -30.79 -0.53
C SER A 188 3.16 -29.54 -1.23
N GLN A 189 4.04 -28.60 -1.52
CA GLN A 189 3.68 -27.26 -2.02
C GLN A 189 4.53 -26.85 -3.22
N TRP A 190 3.92 -26.09 -4.13
CA TRP A 190 4.68 -25.31 -5.10
C TRP A 190 5.22 -24.05 -4.43
N MET A 191 6.49 -23.79 -4.69
CA MET A 191 7.23 -22.64 -4.17
C MET A 191 7.77 -21.82 -5.34
N LEU A 192 7.80 -20.49 -5.18
CA LEU A 192 8.53 -19.61 -6.10
C LEU A 192 9.76 -19.04 -5.39
N ARG A 193 10.92 -19.11 -6.07
CA ARG A 193 12.23 -18.67 -5.54
C ARG A 193 12.38 -17.14 -5.56
N ILE A 194 11.47 -16.44 -4.89
CA ILE A 194 11.55 -14.99 -4.73
C ILE A 194 12.86 -14.55 -4.07
N THR A 195 13.46 -15.43 -3.25
CA THR A 195 14.73 -15.16 -2.58
C THR A 195 15.89 -14.97 -3.56
N LYS A 196 15.85 -15.55 -4.75
CA LYS A 196 16.83 -15.27 -5.81
C LYS A 196 16.82 -13.82 -6.29
N TYR A 197 15.75 -13.08 -6.01
CA TYR A 197 15.57 -11.67 -6.36
C TYR A 197 15.71 -10.72 -5.17
N ALA A 198 16.03 -11.23 -3.99
CA ALA A 198 16.05 -10.46 -2.75
C ALA A 198 16.94 -9.20 -2.83
N ASP A 199 18.15 -9.31 -3.37
CA ASP A 199 19.05 -8.16 -3.54
C ASP A 199 18.46 -7.11 -4.49
N ARG A 200 18.00 -7.52 -5.65
CA ARG A 200 17.41 -6.60 -6.63
C ARG A 200 16.12 -5.95 -6.13
N LEU A 201 15.31 -6.68 -5.34
CA LEU A 201 14.11 -6.14 -4.70
C LEU A 201 14.43 -5.05 -3.66
N ILE A 202 15.62 -5.08 -3.04
CA ILE A 202 16.11 -4.03 -2.15
C ILE A 202 16.79 -2.90 -2.95
N ASP A 203 17.79 -3.26 -3.77
CA ASP A 203 18.67 -2.28 -4.40
C ASP A 203 17.92 -1.39 -5.41
N ASP A 204 17.02 -1.96 -6.20
CA ASP A 204 16.25 -1.21 -7.19
C ASP A 204 15.16 -0.29 -6.56
N LEU A 205 14.94 -0.34 -5.23
CA LEU A 205 14.12 0.66 -4.53
C LEU A 205 14.74 2.06 -4.57
N ASP A 206 16.05 2.17 -4.78
CA ASP A 206 16.73 3.46 -4.89
C ASP A 206 16.43 4.15 -6.25
N ASP A 207 16.01 3.39 -7.25
CA ASP A 207 15.71 3.88 -8.61
C ASP A 207 14.25 4.36 -8.80
N VAL A 208 13.39 4.23 -7.78
CA VAL A 208 11.95 4.52 -7.87
C VAL A 208 11.50 5.57 -6.85
N ASP A 209 10.48 6.35 -7.23
CA ASP A 209 9.83 7.34 -6.35
C ASP A 209 8.68 6.70 -5.55
N PHE A 210 9.03 5.77 -4.68
CA PHE A 210 8.08 5.22 -3.71
C PHE A 210 8.15 6.01 -2.41
N ILE A 211 7.00 6.21 -1.75
CA ILE A 211 7.00 6.84 -0.43
C ILE A 211 7.92 6.06 0.53
N GLU A 212 8.68 6.75 1.36
CA GLU A 212 9.73 6.16 2.19
C GLU A 212 9.23 5.04 3.11
N ARG A 213 8.00 5.18 3.59
CA ARG A 213 7.35 4.15 4.42
C ARG A 213 7.22 2.80 3.69
N VAL A 214 6.89 2.82 2.39
CA VAL A 214 6.82 1.60 1.57
C VAL A 214 8.21 0.99 1.38
N LYS A 215 9.21 1.81 1.04
CA LYS A 215 10.60 1.35 0.88
C LYS A 215 11.13 0.71 2.16
N THR A 216 10.92 1.37 3.29
CA THR A 216 11.36 0.87 4.61
C THR A 216 10.68 -0.46 4.97
N GLN A 217 9.38 -0.58 4.76
CA GLN A 217 8.66 -1.83 5.04
C GLN A 217 9.16 -2.98 4.16
N GLN A 218 9.39 -2.75 2.87
CA GLN A 218 9.92 -3.79 1.98
C GLN A 218 11.35 -4.19 2.36
N ARG A 219 12.24 -3.23 2.63
CA ARG A 219 13.61 -3.52 3.10
C ARG A 219 13.61 -4.34 4.39
N ASN A 220 12.76 -3.99 5.35
CA ASN A 220 12.65 -4.71 6.62
C ASN A 220 12.08 -6.11 6.44
N TRP A 221 11.11 -6.29 5.55
CA TRP A 221 10.51 -7.58 5.24
C TRP A 221 11.50 -8.53 4.58
N ILE A 222 12.23 -8.05 3.58
CA ILE A 222 13.29 -8.81 2.91
C ILE A 222 14.42 -9.06 3.90
N GLY A 223 14.77 -8.08 4.72
CA GLY A 223 15.66 -8.22 5.87
C GLY A 223 17.04 -8.71 5.50
N ARG A 224 17.67 -8.09 4.47
CA ARG A 224 19.06 -8.36 4.12
C ARG A 224 19.97 -7.98 5.29
N SER A 225 20.79 -8.90 5.71
CA SER A 225 21.80 -8.70 6.75
C SER A 225 23.14 -9.31 6.32
N THR A 226 24.20 -8.55 6.47
CA THR A 226 25.56 -9.05 6.29
C THR A 226 26.13 -9.44 7.64
N GLY A 227 26.54 -10.68 7.76
CA GLY A 227 27.08 -11.22 8.99
C GLY A 227 28.23 -12.20 8.70
N THR A 228 28.55 -12.98 9.71
CA THR A 228 29.59 -13.99 9.63
C THR A 228 28.98 -15.35 10.01
N GLU A 229 29.17 -16.35 9.17
CA GLU A 229 28.99 -17.74 9.58
C GLU A 229 30.25 -18.19 10.32
N VAL A 230 30.06 -18.71 11.51
CA VAL A 230 31.14 -19.14 12.41
C VAL A 230 30.97 -20.63 12.69
N THR A 231 32.03 -21.39 12.45
CA THR A 231 32.07 -22.83 12.72
C THR A 231 32.57 -23.08 14.11
N PHE A 232 31.78 -23.78 14.91
CA PHE A 232 32.14 -24.26 16.24
C PHE A 232 32.39 -25.78 16.18
N LYS A 233 33.45 -26.23 16.79
CA LYS A 233 33.70 -27.68 17.01
C LYS A 233 32.76 -28.20 18.10
N THR A 234 32.40 -29.47 18.01
CA THR A 234 31.69 -30.18 19.07
C THR A 234 32.52 -31.32 19.59
N ASN A 235 32.09 -31.96 20.70
CA ASN A 235 32.68 -33.20 21.18
C ASN A 235 32.17 -34.42 20.36
N THR A 236 31.43 -34.20 19.29
CA THR A 236 31.00 -35.20 18.32
C THR A 236 31.86 -35.18 17.07
N GLU A 237 31.54 -35.99 16.05
CA GLU A 237 32.18 -35.93 14.74
C GLU A 237 31.68 -34.73 13.87
N ASP A 238 30.67 -34.02 14.34
CA ASP A 238 30.01 -32.93 13.58
C ASP A 238 30.49 -31.57 14.09
N ASP A 239 30.77 -30.68 13.18
CA ASP A 239 30.89 -29.26 13.45
C ASP A 239 29.50 -28.60 13.33
N ILE A 240 29.28 -27.50 14.06
CA ILE A 240 28.09 -26.69 13.93
C ILE A 240 28.46 -25.33 13.36
N THR A 241 27.58 -24.75 12.58
CA THR A 241 27.73 -23.42 12.03
C THR A 241 26.64 -22.51 12.58
N VAL A 242 27.02 -21.34 13.07
CA VAL A 242 26.10 -20.27 13.50
C VAL A 242 26.25 -19.05 12.61
N TYR A 243 25.17 -18.36 12.38
CA TYR A 243 25.18 -17.07 11.71
C TYR A 243 25.01 -15.94 12.72
N THR A 244 25.88 -14.94 12.66
CA THR A 244 25.79 -13.75 13.54
C THR A 244 26.14 -12.47 12.84
N THR A 245 25.43 -11.39 13.15
CA THR A 245 25.78 -9.99 12.78
C THR A 245 26.69 -9.34 13.81
N ARG A 246 26.91 -10.02 14.96
CA ARG A 246 27.69 -9.53 16.10
C ARG A 246 28.85 -10.48 16.40
N VAL A 247 29.69 -10.68 15.38
CA VAL A 247 30.88 -11.55 15.50
C VAL A 247 31.89 -11.03 16.55
N ASP A 248 31.87 -9.73 16.84
CA ASP A 248 32.65 -9.07 17.88
C ASP A 248 32.39 -9.65 19.28
N THR A 249 31.17 -10.18 19.53
CA THR A 249 30.75 -10.69 20.85
C THR A 249 31.08 -12.16 21.08
N LEU A 250 31.83 -12.82 20.18
CA LEU A 250 32.16 -14.26 20.29
C LEU A 250 32.80 -14.64 21.62
N PHE A 251 33.61 -13.79 22.22
CA PHE A 251 34.23 -14.04 23.54
C PHE A 251 33.19 -14.11 24.68
N GLY A 252 31.98 -13.57 24.45
CA GLY A 252 30.85 -13.56 25.38
C GLY A 252 29.90 -14.74 25.23
N VAL A 253 30.16 -15.67 24.31
CA VAL A 253 29.34 -16.87 24.12
C VAL A 253 29.46 -17.78 25.31
N THR A 254 28.33 -18.08 25.97
CA THR A 254 28.26 -18.94 27.15
C THR A 254 27.40 -20.17 26.94
N TYR A 255 26.68 -20.27 25.83
CA TYR A 255 25.93 -21.44 25.41
C TYR A 255 25.57 -21.35 23.92
N THR A 256 25.07 -22.47 23.37
CA THR A 256 24.52 -22.52 22.01
C THR A 256 23.12 -23.11 22.05
N VAL A 257 22.30 -22.81 21.06
CA VAL A 257 20.92 -23.30 20.96
C VAL A 257 20.65 -23.84 19.57
N ILE A 258 20.03 -25.00 19.50
CA ILE A 258 19.63 -25.66 18.27
C ILE A 258 18.10 -25.68 18.16
N SER A 259 17.58 -25.48 16.92
CA SER A 259 16.15 -25.62 16.64
C SER A 259 15.64 -27.04 16.90
N PRO A 260 14.41 -27.21 17.46
CA PRO A 260 13.82 -28.53 17.69
C PRO A 260 13.71 -29.42 16.44
N GLU A 261 13.62 -28.81 15.26
CA GLU A 261 13.48 -29.50 13.96
C GLU A 261 14.82 -29.80 13.29
N HIS A 262 15.94 -29.44 13.90
CA HIS A 262 17.25 -29.58 13.28
C HIS A 262 17.66 -31.04 13.07
N PRO A 263 18.13 -31.44 11.86
CA PRO A 263 18.47 -32.83 11.54
C PRO A 263 19.55 -33.47 12.45
N LEU A 264 20.46 -32.64 12.97
CA LEU A 264 21.52 -33.12 13.88
C LEU A 264 20.97 -33.75 15.15
N LEU A 265 19.80 -33.31 15.66
CA LEU A 265 19.19 -33.90 16.85
C LEU A 265 18.88 -35.36 16.63
N LYS A 266 18.36 -35.74 15.46
CA LYS A 266 18.12 -37.14 15.12
C LYS A 266 19.43 -37.94 14.98
N LYS A 267 20.47 -37.34 14.40
CA LYS A 267 21.79 -37.93 14.26
C LYS A 267 22.45 -38.17 15.63
N TRP A 268 22.31 -37.21 16.54
CA TRP A 268 22.90 -37.24 17.87
C TRP A 268 22.08 -37.98 18.92
N GLN A 269 20.91 -38.49 18.56
CA GLN A 269 20.04 -39.24 19.49
C GLN A 269 20.81 -40.28 20.34
N PRO A 270 21.73 -41.11 19.79
CA PRO A 270 22.48 -42.08 20.59
C PRO A 270 23.48 -41.43 21.57
N LEU A 271 23.86 -40.19 21.38
CA LEU A 271 24.82 -39.44 22.19
C LEU A 271 24.16 -38.60 23.27
N ILE A 272 22.86 -38.27 23.11
CA ILE A 272 22.09 -37.44 24.05
C ILE A 272 21.56 -38.32 25.19
N LYS A 273 22.06 -38.10 26.40
CA LYS A 273 21.73 -38.93 27.57
C LYS A 273 20.29 -38.73 28.07
N ASN A 274 19.72 -37.54 27.88
CA ASN A 274 18.34 -37.17 28.26
C ASN A 274 17.40 -37.10 27.06
N TRP A 275 17.54 -38.04 26.11
CA TRP A 275 16.77 -38.00 24.86
C TRP A 275 15.26 -37.97 25.05
N ASP A 276 14.70 -38.68 26.02
CA ASP A 276 13.26 -38.70 26.27
C ASP A 276 12.71 -37.30 26.59
N GLU A 277 13.46 -36.47 27.30
CA GLU A 277 13.12 -35.11 27.63
C GLU A 277 13.20 -34.20 26.36
N VAL A 278 14.25 -34.39 25.55
CA VAL A 278 14.43 -33.70 24.29
C VAL A 278 13.31 -34.06 23.31
N ALA A 279 12.96 -35.31 23.16
CA ALA A 279 11.89 -35.78 22.30
C ALA A 279 10.50 -35.20 22.71
N ALA A 280 10.20 -35.18 24.00
CA ALA A 280 8.98 -34.57 24.52
C ALA A 280 8.95 -33.08 24.25
N TYR A 281 10.09 -32.37 24.36
CA TYR A 281 10.18 -30.97 24.03
C TYR A 281 9.96 -30.70 22.52
N GLN A 282 10.54 -31.53 21.64
CA GLN A 282 10.34 -31.45 20.20
C GLN A 282 8.84 -31.59 19.84
N GLU A 283 8.14 -32.53 20.45
CA GLU A 283 6.69 -32.72 20.23
C GLU A 283 5.88 -31.52 20.70
N ALA A 284 6.20 -30.96 21.86
CA ALA A 284 5.55 -29.76 22.37
C ALA A 284 5.80 -28.52 21.46
N ALA A 285 7.03 -28.35 20.98
CA ALA A 285 7.41 -27.27 20.09
C ALA A 285 6.73 -27.36 18.72
N ALA A 286 6.53 -28.56 18.19
CA ALA A 286 5.88 -28.80 16.91
C ALA A 286 4.40 -28.37 16.88
N ARG A 287 3.78 -28.23 18.05
CA ARG A 287 2.39 -27.74 18.17
C ARG A 287 2.26 -26.21 18.15
N LYS A 288 3.38 -25.47 18.26
CA LYS A 288 3.40 -24.00 18.28
C LYS A 288 3.64 -23.43 16.89
N SER A 289 2.96 -22.33 16.56
CA SER A 289 3.25 -21.53 15.36
C SER A 289 4.59 -20.78 15.49
N ASP A 290 5.18 -20.37 14.37
CA ASP A 290 6.40 -19.55 14.37
C ASP A 290 6.19 -18.20 15.08
N PHE A 291 4.96 -17.66 15.04
CA PHE A 291 4.58 -16.45 15.75
C PHE A 291 4.61 -16.63 17.27
N GLU A 292 4.00 -17.70 17.78
CA GLU A 292 4.02 -18.03 19.22
C GLU A 292 5.44 -18.29 19.71
N ARG A 293 6.30 -18.86 18.85
CA ARG A 293 7.71 -19.12 19.16
C ARG A 293 8.58 -17.85 19.15
N GLY A 294 8.18 -16.84 18.36
CA GLY A 294 8.99 -15.62 18.11
C GLY A 294 8.79 -14.49 19.12
N GLU A 295 7.60 -13.91 19.17
CA GLU A 295 7.38 -12.60 19.83
C GLU A 295 6.62 -12.67 21.16
N LEU A 296 5.75 -13.66 21.38
CA LEU A 296 4.85 -13.70 22.53
C LEU A 296 5.41 -14.44 23.74
N ASN A 297 6.51 -15.17 23.60
CA ASN A 297 6.99 -16.05 24.66
C ASN A 297 7.87 -15.29 25.66
N LYS A 298 7.25 -14.72 26.70
CA LYS A 298 7.96 -14.15 27.86
C LYS A 298 8.62 -15.25 28.71
N ASP A 299 8.08 -16.47 28.69
CA ASP A 299 8.61 -17.62 29.40
C ASP A 299 9.57 -18.39 28.50
N LYS A 300 10.85 -18.23 28.74
CA LYS A 300 11.89 -18.97 28.02
C LYS A 300 11.90 -20.44 28.41
N THR A 301 11.69 -21.32 27.42
CA THR A 301 11.69 -22.76 27.57
C THR A 301 12.81 -23.39 26.76
N GLY A 302 13.33 -24.53 27.20
CA GLY A 302 14.37 -25.24 26.49
C GLY A 302 14.82 -26.46 27.30
N VAL A 303 15.59 -27.33 26.66
CA VAL A 303 16.18 -28.52 27.29
C VAL A 303 17.68 -28.56 26.95
N ARG A 304 18.53 -28.76 27.96
CA ARG A 304 19.95 -29.00 27.75
C ARG A 304 20.15 -30.34 27.04
N LEU A 305 21.04 -30.38 26.08
CA LEU A 305 21.49 -31.65 25.46
C LEU A 305 22.60 -32.30 26.29
N ASP A 306 22.27 -33.19 27.18
CA ASP A 306 23.25 -33.84 28.02
C ASP A 306 24.13 -34.82 27.20
N GLY A 307 25.42 -34.55 27.20
CA GLY A 307 26.39 -35.30 26.40
C GLY A 307 26.88 -34.59 25.15
N ILE A 308 26.26 -33.47 24.79
CA ILE A 308 26.71 -32.62 23.68
C ILE A 308 27.37 -31.36 24.24
N GLU A 309 28.60 -31.11 23.83
CA GLU A 309 29.39 -29.95 24.22
C GLU A 309 29.92 -29.24 22.98
N VAL A 310 29.97 -27.90 23.02
CA VAL A 310 30.41 -27.04 21.93
C VAL A 310 31.63 -26.23 22.35
N ILE A 311 32.62 -26.14 21.47
CA ILE A 311 33.86 -25.42 21.72
C ILE A 311 33.83 -24.08 21.02
N ASN A 312 33.92 -22.98 21.79
CA ASN A 312 33.99 -21.62 21.26
C ASN A 312 35.33 -21.39 20.52
N PRO A 313 35.33 -21.11 19.21
CA PRO A 313 36.56 -21.01 18.45
C PRO A 313 37.42 -19.76 18.82
N ALA A 314 36.82 -18.73 19.43
CA ALA A 314 37.51 -17.50 19.81
C ALA A 314 38.41 -17.67 21.05
N ASN A 315 38.01 -18.53 22.02
CA ASN A 315 38.72 -18.66 23.31
C ASN A 315 38.94 -20.13 23.78
N GLY A 316 38.48 -21.09 22.99
CA GLY A 316 38.61 -22.54 23.32
C GLY A 316 37.72 -23.02 24.48
N LYS A 317 36.85 -22.17 25.03
CA LYS A 317 35.97 -22.57 26.13
C LYS A 317 34.89 -23.56 25.66
N VAL A 318 34.62 -24.53 26.49
CA VAL A 318 33.51 -25.49 26.31
C VAL A 318 32.24 -24.86 26.85
N VAL A 319 31.18 -24.85 26.03
CA VAL A 319 29.87 -24.34 26.40
C VAL A 319 28.77 -25.36 26.16
N PRO A 320 27.67 -25.38 26.95
CA PRO A 320 26.58 -26.30 26.77
C PRO A 320 25.76 -25.97 25.53
N MET A 321 25.05 -26.99 25.03
CA MET A 321 24.04 -26.79 23.96
C MET A 321 22.64 -27.08 24.51
N PHE A 322 21.69 -26.26 24.10
CA PHE A 322 20.27 -26.39 24.43
C PHE A 322 19.46 -26.59 23.16
N VAL A 323 18.32 -27.28 23.24
CA VAL A 323 17.25 -27.21 22.26
C VAL A 323 16.20 -26.24 22.78
N SER A 324 15.78 -25.29 21.95
CA SER A 324 14.73 -24.33 22.31
C SER A 324 13.92 -23.90 21.12
N ASP A 325 12.64 -23.66 21.36
CA ASP A 325 11.66 -23.31 20.33
C ASP A 325 11.78 -21.86 19.83
N TYR A 326 12.51 -20.98 20.52
CA TYR A 326 12.76 -19.61 20.01
C TYR A 326 13.73 -19.58 18.82
N VAL A 327 14.46 -20.69 18.56
CA VAL A 327 15.29 -20.84 17.38
C VAL A 327 14.50 -21.52 16.27
N LEU A 328 14.33 -20.82 15.16
CA LEU A 328 13.60 -21.34 14.01
C LEU A 328 14.54 -21.97 13.00
N MET A 329 14.23 -23.17 12.49
CA MET A 329 15.01 -23.85 11.47
C MET A 329 15.19 -23.03 10.18
N GLY A 330 14.22 -22.20 9.87
CA GLY A 330 14.24 -21.35 8.69
C GLY A 330 15.11 -20.08 8.81
N TYR A 331 15.73 -19.79 9.96
CA TYR A 331 16.59 -18.62 10.17
C TYR A 331 18.05 -19.03 10.36
N GLY A 332 18.93 -18.51 9.48
CA GLY A 332 20.34 -18.86 9.50
C GLY A 332 20.56 -20.36 9.26
N THR A 333 21.29 -20.98 10.16
CA THR A 333 21.61 -22.41 10.11
C THR A 333 20.69 -23.28 11.00
N GLY A 334 19.71 -22.67 11.67
CA GLY A 334 18.90 -23.34 12.70
C GLY A 334 19.65 -23.55 14.04
N ILE A 335 20.84 -22.95 14.17
CA ILE A 335 21.65 -22.95 15.38
C ILE A 335 22.11 -21.52 15.66
N VAL A 336 22.03 -21.09 16.92
CA VAL A 336 22.47 -19.77 17.34
C VAL A 336 23.46 -19.85 18.49
N MET A 337 24.38 -18.89 18.58
CA MET A 337 25.21 -18.68 19.74
C MET A 337 24.47 -17.80 20.76
N GLY A 338 24.54 -18.12 22.03
CA GLY A 338 23.99 -17.36 23.13
C GLY A 338 25.01 -16.39 23.71
N VAL A 339 24.71 -15.10 23.63
CA VAL A 339 25.54 -13.99 24.17
C VAL A 339 24.71 -13.16 25.15
N PRO A 340 24.44 -13.66 26.35
CA PRO A 340 23.50 -13.06 27.28
C PRO A 340 23.89 -11.64 27.77
N GLY A 341 25.17 -11.28 27.72
CA GLY A 341 25.60 -9.92 28.04
C GLY A 341 25.10 -8.85 27.06
N HIS A 342 24.78 -9.25 25.78
CA HIS A 342 24.57 -8.28 24.68
C HIS A 342 23.40 -8.62 23.76
N ASP A 343 22.57 -9.60 24.08
CA ASP A 343 21.28 -9.89 23.45
C ASP A 343 20.22 -10.11 24.54
N GLN A 344 19.12 -9.38 24.50
CA GLN A 344 18.10 -9.44 25.56
C GLN A 344 17.42 -10.80 25.64
N ARG A 345 17.18 -11.45 24.49
CA ARG A 345 16.56 -12.78 24.46
C ARG A 345 17.47 -13.82 25.08
N ASP A 346 18.79 -13.71 24.83
CA ASP A 346 19.80 -14.58 25.42
C ASP A 346 19.96 -14.33 26.91
N TRP A 347 19.84 -13.05 27.33
CA TRP A 347 19.87 -12.67 28.75
C TRP A 347 18.70 -13.27 29.51
N ASP A 348 17.49 -13.18 28.98
CA ASP A 348 16.28 -13.76 29.55
C ASP A 348 16.41 -15.29 29.66
N PHE A 349 16.92 -15.95 28.62
CA PHE A 349 17.15 -17.38 28.61
C PHE A 349 18.24 -17.79 29.63
N ALA A 350 19.36 -17.11 29.63
CA ALA A 350 20.47 -17.39 30.54
C ALA A 350 20.05 -17.19 32.00
N THR A 351 19.22 -16.19 32.29
CA THR A 351 18.66 -15.95 33.61
C THR A 351 17.74 -17.09 34.03
N ALA A 352 16.85 -17.54 33.14
CA ALA A 352 15.92 -18.64 33.41
C ALA A 352 16.65 -19.99 33.65
N PHE A 353 17.74 -20.23 32.94
CA PHE A 353 18.50 -21.49 33.02
C PHE A 353 19.79 -21.39 33.85
N HIS A 354 20.00 -20.29 34.56
CA HIS A 354 21.18 -20.04 35.43
C HIS A 354 22.52 -20.18 34.66
N ILE A 355 22.56 -19.74 33.41
CA ILE A 355 23.77 -19.77 32.58
C ILE A 355 24.60 -18.50 32.88
N PRO A 356 25.95 -18.59 32.90
CA PRO A 356 26.82 -17.43 33.14
C PRO A 356 26.59 -16.35 32.09
N ILE A 357 26.63 -15.08 32.54
CA ILE A 357 26.54 -13.89 31.70
C ILE A 357 27.91 -13.21 31.72
N VAL A 358 28.53 -13.02 30.55
CA VAL A 358 29.86 -12.40 30.40
C VAL A 358 29.74 -11.10 29.67
N GLU A 359 30.27 -10.01 30.28
CA GLU A 359 30.37 -8.71 29.65
C GLU A 359 31.56 -8.70 28.68
N VAL A 360 31.29 -8.33 27.41
CA VAL A 360 32.34 -8.16 26.38
C VAL A 360 32.23 -6.80 25.70
N VAL A 361 31.21 -6.00 25.99
CA VAL A 361 31.08 -4.59 25.63
C VAL A 361 30.74 -3.80 26.89
N GLU A 362 31.62 -2.87 27.28
CA GLU A 362 31.43 -2.01 28.43
C GLU A 362 30.43 -0.90 28.13
N GLY A 363 29.57 -0.54 29.07
CA GLY A 363 28.68 0.62 28.94
C GLY A 363 27.26 0.41 29.50
N GLY A 364 26.93 -0.77 30.00
CA GLY A 364 25.65 -1.11 30.62
C GLY A 364 25.80 -1.93 31.88
N ASP A 365 24.68 -2.22 32.55
CA ASP A 365 24.63 -3.08 33.75
C ASP A 365 24.03 -4.44 33.39
N ILE A 366 24.87 -5.36 32.94
CA ILE A 366 24.47 -6.71 32.53
C ILE A 366 23.84 -7.55 33.64
N THR A 367 23.89 -7.10 34.89
CA THR A 367 23.21 -7.79 36.00
C THR A 367 21.71 -7.56 36.04
N LYS A 368 21.23 -6.52 35.34
CA LYS A 368 19.82 -6.13 35.26
C LYS A 368 19.18 -6.44 33.90
N GLU A 369 19.94 -6.22 32.84
CA GLU A 369 19.49 -6.41 31.46
C GLU A 369 20.69 -6.54 30.51
N ALA A 370 20.49 -7.00 29.27
CA ALA A 370 21.53 -7.06 28.28
C ALA A 370 21.89 -5.64 27.78
N PHE A 371 23.21 -5.40 27.58
CA PHE A 371 23.67 -4.19 26.92
C PHE A 371 23.67 -4.39 25.39
N THR A 372 22.65 -3.87 24.70
CA THR A 372 22.36 -4.19 23.29
C THR A 372 22.79 -3.08 22.29
N LEU A 373 23.35 -1.96 22.75
CA LEU A 373 23.79 -0.85 21.90
C LEU A 373 24.85 -1.28 20.88
N LYS A 374 24.68 -0.86 19.63
CA LYS A 374 25.54 -1.20 18.48
C LYS A 374 26.26 0.01 17.90
N ASP A 375 26.39 1.06 18.68
CA ASP A 375 27.06 2.30 18.28
C ASP A 375 28.50 2.37 18.78
N ASP A 376 29.18 3.48 18.49
CA ASP A 376 30.57 3.70 18.88
C ASP A 376 30.76 3.97 20.40
N THR A 377 29.67 3.95 21.18
CA THR A 377 29.73 4.24 22.62
C THR A 377 30.19 3.03 23.45
N GLY A 378 30.08 1.81 22.90
CA GLY A 378 30.50 0.57 23.53
C GLY A 378 31.97 0.25 23.24
N ILE A 379 32.76 -0.04 24.30
CA ILE A 379 34.16 -0.44 24.20
C ILE A 379 34.28 -1.93 24.52
N MET A 380 35.08 -2.65 23.73
CA MET A 380 35.30 -4.08 23.91
C MET A 380 36.13 -4.36 25.16
N VAL A 381 35.65 -5.29 26.00
CA VAL A 381 36.33 -5.79 27.20
C VAL A 381 36.27 -7.33 27.23
N ASN A 382 37.12 -7.98 27.98
CA ASN A 382 37.18 -9.44 28.11
C ASN A 382 37.21 -10.21 26.76
N SER A 383 37.73 -9.58 25.71
CA SER A 383 37.66 -10.03 24.31
C SER A 383 39.03 -10.15 23.64
N GLY A 384 40.10 -10.47 24.41
CA GLY A 384 41.44 -10.68 23.89
C GLY A 384 41.97 -9.51 23.08
N PHE A 385 42.32 -9.71 21.81
CA PHE A 385 42.89 -8.68 20.93
C PHE A 385 41.93 -7.56 20.58
N LEU A 386 40.61 -7.75 20.82
CA LEU A 386 39.58 -6.71 20.57
C LEU A 386 39.47 -5.69 21.72
N ASN A 387 40.06 -5.96 22.88
CA ASN A 387 39.94 -5.10 24.05
C ASN A 387 40.38 -3.65 23.72
N GLY A 388 39.58 -2.68 24.13
CA GLY A 388 39.79 -1.28 23.89
C GLY A 388 39.31 -0.74 22.54
N MET A 389 38.90 -1.63 21.61
CA MET A 389 38.26 -1.23 20.34
C MET A 389 36.82 -0.82 20.59
N THR A 390 36.32 0.11 19.76
CA THR A 390 34.86 0.32 19.67
C THR A 390 34.17 -0.88 19.02
N VAL A 391 32.89 -1.07 19.25
CA VAL A 391 32.07 -2.13 18.59
C VAL A 391 32.21 -2.04 17.06
N LYS A 392 32.22 -0.81 16.50
CA LYS A 392 32.38 -0.56 15.07
C LYS A 392 33.71 -1.05 14.50
N GLU A 393 34.80 -0.91 15.27
CA GLU A 393 36.13 -1.40 14.90
C GLU A 393 36.27 -2.91 15.12
N ALA A 394 35.64 -3.44 16.18
CA ALA A 394 35.76 -4.84 16.58
C ALA A 394 35.06 -5.80 15.61
N ILE A 395 33.90 -5.43 15.04
CA ILE A 395 33.14 -6.28 14.09
C ILE A 395 34.02 -6.64 12.87
N PRO A 396 34.61 -5.69 12.11
CA PRO A 396 35.45 -6.04 10.96
C PRO A 396 36.76 -6.74 11.39
N ALA A 397 37.34 -6.35 12.53
CA ALA A 397 38.56 -7.00 13.05
C ALA A 397 38.32 -8.47 13.38
N MET A 398 37.22 -8.77 14.08
CA MET A 398 36.90 -10.16 14.44
C MET A 398 36.48 -10.98 13.22
N LYS A 399 35.75 -10.39 12.28
CA LYS A 399 35.39 -11.06 11.02
C LYS A 399 36.65 -11.45 10.24
N GLN A 400 37.59 -10.54 10.08
CA GLN A 400 38.85 -10.81 9.40
C GLN A 400 39.64 -11.91 10.11
N TYR A 401 39.75 -11.85 11.45
CA TYR A 401 40.42 -12.87 12.25
C TYR A 401 39.80 -14.24 12.06
N ALA A 402 38.44 -14.33 12.13
CA ALA A 402 37.74 -15.59 11.95
C ALA A 402 37.99 -16.23 10.57
N ILE A 403 38.03 -15.41 9.51
CA ILE A 403 38.36 -15.84 8.14
C ILE A 403 39.79 -16.35 8.05
N GLU A 404 40.77 -15.63 8.60
CA GLU A 404 42.19 -16.00 8.60
C GLU A 404 42.45 -17.32 9.39
N GLN A 405 41.69 -17.53 10.47
CA GLN A 405 41.75 -18.77 11.25
C GLN A 405 41.00 -19.96 10.61
N GLY A 406 40.24 -19.71 9.52
CA GLY A 406 39.55 -20.73 8.76
C GLY A 406 38.24 -21.27 9.39
N TRP A 407 37.72 -20.60 10.44
CA TRP A 407 36.47 -20.99 11.07
C TRP A 407 35.34 -19.96 10.90
N GLY A 408 35.56 -18.91 10.13
CA GLY A 408 34.56 -17.92 9.79
C GLY A 408 34.56 -17.55 8.31
N HIS A 409 33.39 -17.18 7.77
CA HIS A 409 33.26 -16.59 6.44
C HIS A 409 32.11 -15.59 6.39
N GLU A 410 32.23 -14.60 5.52
CA GLU A 410 31.19 -13.61 5.33
C GLU A 410 29.96 -14.22 4.66
N LYS A 411 28.78 -13.88 5.15
CA LYS A 411 27.52 -14.36 4.62
C LYS A 411 26.48 -13.26 4.60
N VAL A 412 25.81 -13.15 3.47
CA VAL A 412 24.58 -12.36 3.37
C VAL A 412 23.40 -13.29 3.62
N ASN A 413 22.53 -12.88 4.52
CA ASN A 413 21.32 -13.63 4.87
C ASN A 413 20.08 -12.75 4.69
N TYR A 414 18.91 -13.38 4.53
CA TYR A 414 17.63 -12.72 4.32
C TYR A 414 16.58 -13.28 5.25
N LYS A 415 15.67 -12.42 5.75
CA LYS A 415 14.47 -12.87 6.46
C LYS A 415 13.43 -13.43 5.47
N LEU A 416 13.39 -12.87 4.26
CA LEU A 416 12.50 -13.31 3.18
C LEU A 416 12.68 -14.82 2.94
N ARG A 417 11.55 -15.51 2.79
CA ARG A 417 11.48 -16.92 2.37
C ARG A 417 10.91 -17.04 0.97
N ASP A 418 11.14 -18.18 0.32
CA ASP A 418 10.48 -18.48 -0.94
C ASP A 418 8.97 -18.46 -0.78
N TRP A 419 8.30 -18.00 -1.81
CA TRP A 419 6.86 -17.78 -1.79
C TRP A 419 6.12 -19.12 -1.86
N VAL A 420 5.31 -19.44 -0.83
CA VAL A 420 4.41 -20.58 -0.81
C VAL A 420 3.25 -20.30 -1.77
N PHE A 421 3.25 -20.96 -2.92
CA PHE A 421 2.47 -20.51 -4.07
C PHE A 421 1.18 -21.31 -4.29
N SER A 422 1.15 -22.63 -4.12
CA SER A 422 -0.06 -23.40 -4.42
C SER A 422 -1.12 -23.37 -3.32
N ARG A 423 -2.40 -23.54 -3.70
CA ARG A 423 -3.57 -23.57 -2.82
C ARG A 423 -4.43 -24.81 -3.09
N GLN A 424 -4.98 -25.39 -2.02
CA GLN A 424 -5.85 -26.57 -2.05
C GLN A 424 -7.31 -26.14 -2.10
N ARG A 425 -7.60 -25.22 -3.02
CA ARG A 425 -8.93 -24.63 -3.22
C ARG A 425 -9.31 -24.72 -4.71
N TYR A 426 -10.62 -24.66 -4.98
CA TYR A 426 -11.12 -24.77 -6.36
C TYR A 426 -10.99 -23.44 -7.14
N TRP A 427 -11.38 -22.32 -6.52
CA TRP A 427 -11.50 -21.04 -7.22
C TRP A 427 -10.16 -20.31 -7.34
N GLY A 428 -9.41 -20.71 -8.35
CA GLY A 428 -8.10 -20.19 -8.69
C GLY A 428 -7.62 -20.72 -10.03
N GLU A 429 -6.54 -20.18 -10.58
CA GLU A 429 -5.96 -20.63 -11.82
C GLU A 429 -5.38 -22.05 -11.66
N PRO A 430 -5.72 -22.99 -12.55
CA PRO A 430 -5.07 -24.30 -12.57
C PRO A 430 -3.57 -24.17 -12.84
N ILE A 431 -2.76 -24.91 -12.09
CA ILE A 431 -1.32 -25.01 -12.34
C ILE A 431 -1.06 -25.91 -13.54
N PRO A 432 -0.45 -25.41 -14.64
CA PRO A 432 -0.38 -26.12 -15.93
C PRO A 432 0.78 -27.14 -15.96
N LEU A 433 0.83 -28.05 -14.98
CA LEU A 433 1.83 -29.10 -14.87
C LEU A 433 1.19 -30.47 -14.77
N VAL A 434 1.91 -31.46 -15.26
CA VAL A 434 1.55 -32.87 -15.23
C VAL A 434 2.63 -33.68 -14.51
N ASN A 435 2.26 -34.50 -13.54
CA ASN A 435 3.16 -35.42 -12.86
C ASN A 435 3.18 -36.78 -13.56
N CYS A 436 4.30 -37.11 -14.18
CA CYS A 436 4.56 -38.39 -14.82
C CYS A 436 5.46 -39.26 -13.93
N PRO A 437 5.10 -40.52 -13.70
CA PRO A 437 5.94 -41.43 -12.90
C PRO A 437 7.37 -41.62 -13.46
N THR A 438 7.53 -41.48 -14.78
CA THR A 438 8.82 -41.64 -15.49
C THR A 438 9.56 -40.32 -15.66
N CYS A 439 8.85 -39.23 -16.02
CA CYS A 439 9.45 -37.96 -16.41
C CYS A 439 9.48 -36.93 -15.28
N GLY A 440 8.78 -37.19 -14.16
CA GLY A 440 8.55 -36.20 -13.09
C GLY A 440 7.54 -35.14 -13.52
N TRP A 441 7.70 -33.90 -13.02
CA TRP A 441 6.84 -32.79 -13.38
C TRP A 441 7.16 -32.29 -14.78
N VAL A 442 6.14 -32.26 -15.62
CA VAL A 442 6.24 -31.87 -17.04
C VAL A 442 5.29 -30.73 -17.34
N PRO A 443 5.75 -29.64 -17.98
CA PRO A 443 4.88 -28.54 -18.40
C PRO A 443 3.86 -29.00 -19.42
N VAL A 444 2.63 -28.51 -19.30
CA VAL A 444 1.66 -28.55 -20.38
C VAL A 444 2.23 -27.74 -21.56
N PRO A 445 2.08 -28.22 -22.83
CA PRO A 445 2.53 -27.42 -23.98
C PRO A 445 1.86 -26.05 -24.01
N GLU A 446 2.63 -25.00 -24.35
CA GLU A 446 2.12 -23.60 -24.33
C GLU A 446 0.95 -23.41 -25.29
N GLU A 447 0.91 -24.18 -26.38
CA GLU A 447 -0.13 -24.11 -27.42
C GLU A 447 -1.52 -24.57 -26.93
N VAL A 448 -1.56 -25.35 -25.85
CA VAL A 448 -2.84 -25.85 -25.30
C VAL A 448 -3.34 -24.95 -24.14
N LEU A 449 -2.62 -23.91 -23.78
CA LEU A 449 -3.11 -22.93 -22.83
C LEU A 449 -4.27 -22.11 -23.43
N PRO A 450 -5.28 -21.73 -22.62
CA PRO A 450 -5.39 -21.96 -21.19
C PRO A 450 -5.79 -23.39 -20.82
N LEU A 451 -5.18 -23.92 -19.76
CA LEU A 451 -5.72 -25.08 -19.07
C LEU A 451 -6.92 -24.59 -18.25
N VAL A 452 -8.13 -24.81 -18.75
CA VAL A 452 -9.35 -24.26 -18.17
C VAL A 452 -9.71 -24.97 -16.86
N LEU A 453 -10.16 -24.18 -15.88
CA LEU A 453 -10.67 -24.69 -14.60
C LEU A 453 -11.85 -25.64 -14.84
N PRO A 454 -11.79 -26.90 -14.38
CA PRO A 454 -12.83 -27.87 -14.65
C PRO A 454 -14.11 -27.54 -13.89
N GLN A 455 -15.26 -27.92 -14.46
CA GLN A 455 -16.55 -27.86 -13.76
C GLN A 455 -16.60 -28.99 -12.73
N VAL A 456 -16.85 -28.65 -11.46
CA VAL A 456 -16.94 -29.63 -10.36
C VAL A 456 -18.37 -29.70 -9.81
N GLU A 457 -18.79 -30.88 -9.34
CA GLU A 457 -20.09 -31.06 -8.67
C GLU A 457 -20.05 -30.48 -7.25
N SER A 458 -18.93 -30.61 -6.57
CA SER A 458 -18.66 -30.00 -5.26
C SER A 458 -17.30 -29.35 -5.21
N TYR A 459 -17.25 -28.12 -4.71
CA TYR A 459 -16.02 -27.34 -4.55
C TYR A 459 -15.73 -27.01 -3.07
N GLU A 460 -16.35 -27.72 -2.14
CA GLU A 460 -16.08 -27.59 -0.72
C GLU A 460 -14.66 -28.07 -0.39
N PRO A 461 -13.95 -27.35 0.49
CA PRO A 461 -12.64 -27.76 0.95
C PRO A 461 -12.68 -29.12 1.61
N THR A 462 -11.67 -29.93 1.35
CA THR A 462 -11.58 -31.29 1.90
C THR A 462 -10.87 -31.31 3.26
N ASP A 463 -11.25 -32.22 4.13
CA ASP A 463 -10.63 -32.37 5.46
C ASP A 463 -9.23 -33.00 5.40
N ASP A 464 -8.94 -33.78 4.34
CA ASP A 464 -7.62 -34.36 4.08
C ASP A 464 -6.60 -33.31 3.60
N GLY A 465 -7.09 -32.10 3.25
CA GLY A 465 -6.26 -30.98 2.78
C GLY A 465 -5.82 -31.11 1.32
N GLU A 466 -6.48 -31.95 0.53
CA GLU A 466 -6.33 -32.00 -0.91
C GLU A 466 -7.32 -31.05 -1.60
N SER A 467 -6.99 -30.62 -2.83
CA SER A 467 -7.90 -29.78 -3.62
C SER A 467 -9.20 -30.55 -3.98
N PRO A 468 -10.36 -29.89 -4.00
CA PRO A 468 -11.60 -30.50 -4.52
C PRO A 468 -11.47 -31.07 -5.93
N ILE A 469 -10.60 -30.48 -6.77
CA ILE A 469 -10.30 -30.94 -8.13
C ILE A 469 -9.68 -32.34 -8.13
N SER A 470 -9.01 -32.75 -7.06
CA SER A 470 -8.36 -34.08 -6.97
C SER A 470 -9.36 -35.25 -7.08
N LYS A 471 -10.64 -35.02 -6.81
CA LYS A 471 -11.71 -36.01 -6.92
C LYS A 471 -12.26 -36.18 -8.34
N MET A 472 -11.87 -35.32 -9.28
CA MET A 472 -12.26 -35.39 -10.70
C MET A 472 -11.30 -36.28 -11.47
N THR A 473 -11.45 -37.60 -11.31
CA THR A 473 -10.50 -38.59 -11.89
C THR A 473 -10.35 -38.47 -13.39
N ASP A 474 -11.42 -38.18 -14.13
CA ASP A 474 -11.40 -38.02 -15.58
C ASP A 474 -10.60 -36.80 -16.04
N TRP A 475 -10.61 -35.72 -15.25
CA TRP A 475 -9.77 -34.55 -15.54
C TRP A 475 -8.33 -34.72 -15.04
N VAL A 476 -8.16 -35.35 -13.87
CA VAL A 476 -6.84 -35.54 -13.25
C VAL A 476 -5.97 -36.49 -14.08
N ASN A 477 -6.54 -37.62 -14.55
CA ASN A 477 -5.81 -38.60 -15.33
C ASN A 477 -5.63 -38.09 -16.76
N THR A 478 -4.38 -38.09 -17.22
CA THR A 478 -4.01 -37.60 -18.54
C THR A 478 -2.80 -38.37 -19.08
N LYS A 479 -2.32 -37.97 -20.23
CA LYS A 479 -1.06 -38.45 -20.82
C LYS A 479 0.06 -37.46 -20.63
N CYS A 480 1.24 -37.98 -20.35
CA CYS A 480 2.45 -37.18 -20.24
C CYS A 480 2.78 -36.50 -21.57
N PRO A 481 2.91 -35.17 -21.64
CA PRO A 481 3.27 -34.47 -22.86
C PRO A 481 4.66 -34.85 -23.44
N LYS A 482 5.54 -35.41 -22.60
CA LYS A 482 6.91 -35.77 -22.99
C LYS A 482 7.04 -37.21 -23.46
N CYS A 483 6.46 -38.17 -22.73
CA CYS A 483 6.66 -39.60 -23.07
C CYS A 483 5.37 -40.31 -23.53
N GLY A 484 4.20 -39.65 -23.48
CA GLY A 484 2.89 -40.22 -23.86
C GLY A 484 2.32 -41.23 -22.83
N GLY A 485 3.04 -41.56 -21.78
CA GLY A 485 2.60 -42.50 -20.74
C GLY A 485 1.51 -41.93 -19.83
N PRO A 486 0.89 -42.77 -18.98
CA PRO A 486 -0.10 -42.33 -18.01
C PRO A 486 0.51 -41.30 -17.03
N ALA A 487 -0.22 -40.22 -16.77
CA ALA A 487 0.21 -39.15 -15.89
C ALA A 487 -0.98 -38.47 -15.22
N LYS A 488 -0.72 -37.61 -14.22
CA LYS A 488 -1.77 -36.89 -13.48
C LYS A 488 -1.54 -35.39 -13.53
N ARG A 489 -2.59 -34.61 -13.80
CA ARG A 489 -2.55 -33.17 -13.69
C ARG A 489 -2.36 -32.74 -12.23
N GLU A 490 -1.67 -31.62 -12.04
CA GLU A 490 -1.67 -30.93 -10.76
C GLU A 490 -3.10 -30.50 -10.42
N THR A 491 -3.51 -30.66 -9.17
CA THR A 491 -4.85 -30.35 -8.69
C THR A 491 -4.91 -29.12 -7.78
N ASP A 492 -3.77 -28.67 -7.29
CA ASP A 492 -3.67 -27.37 -6.62
C ASP A 492 -3.88 -26.22 -7.60
N THR A 493 -4.38 -25.11 -7.11
CA THR A 493 -4.55 -23.87 -7.87
C THR A 493 -3.55 -22.82 -7.42
N MET A 494 -3.38 -21.78 -8.23
CA MET A 494 -2.54 -20.62 -7.88
C MET A 494 -3.25 -19.74 -6.85
N PRO A 495 -2.50 -18.94 -6.05
CA PRO A 495 -3.10 -17.98 -5.15
C PRO A 495 -3.71 -16.81 -5.94
N GLN A 496 -4.63 -16.06 -5.34
CA GLN A 496 -5.17 -14.81 -5.88
C GLN A 496 -4.06 -13.85 -6.36
N TRP A 497 -2.93 -13.81 -5.65
CA TRP A 497 -1.79 -12.95 -5.94
C TRP A 497 -1.09 -13.24 -7.28
N ALA A 498 -1.32 -14.40 -7.88
CA ALA A 498 -0.76 -14.74 -9.18
C ALA A 498 -1.34 -13.84 -10.28
N GLY A 499 -2.67 -13.76 -10.37
CA GLY A 499 -3.35 -12.91 -11.34
C GLY A 499 -3.06 -11.43 -11.14
N SER A 500 -2.96 -10.97 -9.89
CA SER A 500 -2.67 -9.57 -9.57
C SER A 500 -1.20 -9.16 -9.76
N SER A 501 -0.29 -10.11 -9.96
CA SER A 501 1.14 -9.80 -10.09
C SER A 501 1.55 -9.23 -11.45
N TRP A 502 0.67 -9.19 -12.44
CA TRP A 502 1.03 -8.73 -13.79
C TRP A 502 -0.09 -7.95 -14.52
N TYR A 503 -1.24 -7.70 -13.91
CA TYR A 503 -2.43 -7.10 -14.54
C TYR A 503 -2.15 -5.73 -15.17
N PHE A 504 -1.24 -4.94 -14.59
CA PHE A 504 -0.82 -3.65 -15.13
C PHE A 504 -0.18 -3.76 -16.53
N LEU A 505 0.43 -4.87 -16.85
CA LEU A 505 0.94 -5.16 -18.20
C LEU A 505 -0.21 -5.50 -19.17
N ARG A 506 -1.19 -6.27 -18.71
CA ARG A 506 -2.33 -6.65 -19.54
C ARG A 506 -3.20 -5.46 -19.93
N TYR A 507 -3.34 -4.47 -19.06
CA TYR A 507 -4.04 -3.22 -19.40
C TYR A 507 -3.43 -2.47 -20.58
N MET A 508 -2.13 -2.63 -20.82
CA MET A 508 -1.45 -2.01 -21.96
C MET A 508 -1.90 -2.61 -23.31
N ASP A 509 -2.27 -3.91 -23.29
CA ASP A 509 -2.62 -4.68 -24.50
C ASP A 509 -3.61 -5.81 -24.21
N PRO A 510 -4.84 -5.47 -23.76
CA PRO A 510 -5.75 -6.44 -23.14
C PRO A 510 -6.34 -7.47 -24.10
N HIS A 511 -6.33 -7.21 -25.40
CA HIS A 511 -6.93 -8.06 -26.43
C HIS A 511 -5.90 -8.87 -27.23
N ASN A 512 -4.63 -8.83 -26.85
CA ASN A 512 -3.59 -9.59 -27.50
C ASN A 512 -3.72 -11.09 -27.22
N ASP A 513 -3.94 -11.90 -28.25
CA ASP A 513 -4.07 -13.35 -28.15
C ASP A 513 -2.76 -14.11 -28.35
N LYS A 514 -1.69 -13.41 -28.79
CA LYS A 514 -0.38 -13.99 -29.13
C LYS A 514 0.67 -13.82 -28.03
N ALA A 515 0.50 -12.79 -27.20
CA ALA A 515 1.41 -12.49 -26.09
C ALA A 515 0.64 -11.86 -24.93
N LEU A 516 1.21 -11.92 -23.73
CA LEU A 516 0.62 -11.25 -22.56
C LEU A 516 0.56 -9.73 -22.75
N VAL A 517 1.53 -9.18 -23.47
CA VAL A 517 1.64 -7.80 -23.91
C VAL A 517 2.59 -7.75 -25.11
N SER A 518 2.29 -6.92 -26.11
CA SER A 518 3.22 -6.69 -27.22
C SER A 518 4.38 -5.79 -26.78
N HIS A 519 5.53 -5.95 -27.40
CA HIS A 519 6.68 -5.06 -27.17
C HIS A 519 6.35 -3.60 -27.51
N GLU A 520 5.55 -3.36 -28.54
CA GLU A 520 5.11 -2.01 -28.91
C GLU A 520 4.31 -1.34 -27.79
N ALA A 521 3.29 -2.03 -27.27
CA ALA A 521 2.44 -1.49 -26.22
C ALA A 521 3.22 -1.31 -24.89
N GLU A 522 4.06 -2.28 -24.55
CA GLU A 522 4.87 -2.24 -23.33
C GLU A 522 5.93 -1.13 -23.39
N ASN A 523 6.62 -0.96 -24.51
CA ASN A 523 7.59 0.12 -24.70
C ASN A 523 6.94 1.51 -24.68
N TYR A 524 5.69 1.61 -25.13
CA TYR A 524 4.95 2.88 -25.12
C TYR A 524 4.44 3.23 -23.72
N TRP A 525 3.77 2.29 -23.02
CA TRP A 525 3.09 2.56 -21.76
C TRP A 525 3.95 2.34 -20.52
N GLY A 526 4.92 1.43 -20.57
CA GLY A 526 5.76 1.10 -19.43
C GLY A 526 6.86 2.14 -19.16
N PRO A 527 7.27 2.29 -17.88
CA PRO A 527 6.62 1.78 -16.69
C PRO A 527 5.32 2.52 -16.37
N VAL A 528 4.54 2.02 -15.37
CA VAL A 528 3.43 2.77 -14.79
C VAL A 528 3.97 4.06 -14.18
N ASP A 529 3.41 5.23 -14.57
CA ASP A 529 3.93 6.52 -14.12
C ASP A 529 3.58 6.83 -12.65
N TRP A 530 2.36 6.49 -12.25
CA TRP A 530 1.91 6.69 -10.86
C TRP A 530 0.96 5.57 -10.45
N TYR A 531 1.33 4.86 -9.40
CA TYR A 531 0.54 3.80 -8.80
C TYR A 531 0.12 4.16 -7.37
N ASN A 532 -1.18 4.11 -7.07
CA ASN A 532 -1.70 4.33 -5.73
C ASN A 532 -2.40 3.08 -5.19
N GLY A 533 -2.15 2.72 -3.95
CA GLY A 533 -2.77 1.57 -3.31
C GLY A 533 -2.61 1.54 -1.80
N GLY A 534 -3.21 0.52 -1.16
CA GLY A 534 -3.20 0.34 0.27
C GLY A 534 -1.82 -0.03 0.84
N MET A 535 -1.56 0.40 2.08
CA MET A 535 -0.32 0.05 2.79
C MET A 535 -0.23 -1.44 3.13
N GLU A 536 -1.36 -2.12 3.29
CA GLU A 536 -1.46 -3.55 3.57
C GLU A 536 -0.84 -4.42 2.47
N HIS A 537 -0.80 -3.92 1.23
CA HIS A 537 -0.24 -4.63 0.10
C HIS A 537 1.28 -4.46 -0.08
N THR A 538 1.93 -3.69 0.77
CA THR A 538 3.37 -3.38 0.65
C THR A 538 4.24 -4.63 0.61
N THR A 539 3.95 -5.63 1.45
CA THR A 539 4.70 -6.89 1.54
C THR A 539 3.98 -8.08 0.90
N LEU A 540 2.82 -7.85 0.29
CA LEU A 540 2.00 -8.81 -0.46
C LEU A 540 2.08 -8.52 -1.96
N HIS A 541 0.98 -7.99 -2.53
CA HIS A 541 0.87 -7.71 -3.96
C HIS A 541 2.04 -6.91 -4.53
N LEU A 542 2.46 -5.83 -3.86
CA LEU A 542 3.52 -4.95 -4.37
C LEU A 542 4.87 -5.68 -4.48
N LEU A 543 5.20 -6.51 -3.49
CA LEU A 543 6.41 -7.30 -3.50
C LEU A 543 6.36 -8.37 -4.59
N TYR A 544 5.25 -9.11 -4.71
CA TYR A 544 5.07 -10.15 -5.71
C TYR A 544 5.07 -9.63 -7.13
N SER A 545 4.38 -8.50 -7.38
CA SER A 545 4.36 -7.88 -8.72
C SER A 545 5.73 -7.36 -9.14
N ARG A 546 6.53 -6.82 -8.23
CA ARG A 546 7.91 -6.42 -8.50
C ARG A 546 8.79 -7.64 -8.83
N PHE A 547 8.64 -8.74 -8.10
CA PHE A 547 9.34 -10.00 -8.38
C PHE A 547 8.98 -10.54 -9.78
N TRP A 548 7.70 -10.66 -10.10
CA TRP A 548 7.25 -11.15 -11.41
C TRP A 548 7.73 -10.25 -12.53
N HIS A 549 7.67 -8.96 -12.37
CA HIS A 549 8.15 -8.00 -13.37
C HIS A 549 9.66 -8.12 -13.64
N LYS A 550 10.47 -8.26 -12.59
CA LYS A 550 11.92 -8.48 -12.72
C LYS A 550 12.23 -9.78 -13.47
N PHE A 551 11.48 -10.83 -13.20
CA PHE A 551 11.60 -12.07 -13.96
C PHE A 551 11.24 -11.87 -15.43
N LEU A 552 10.14 -11.18 -15.73
CA LEU A 552 9.74 -10.85 -17.11
C LEU A 552 10.78 -9.96 -17.80
N TYR A 553 11.45 -9.08 -17.07
CA TYR A 553 12.59 -8.31 -17.57
C TYR A 553 13.77 -9.23 -17.95
N ASP A 554 14.11 -10.19 -17.10
CA ASP A 554 15.21 -11.13 -17.36
C ASP A 554 14.99 -12.00 -18.59
N ILE A 555 13.75 -12.35 -18.89
CA ILE A 555 13.40 -13.12 -20.10
C ILE A 555 13.02 -12.26 -21.30
N GLY A 556 13.16 -10.93 -21.22
CA GLY A 556 13.00 -9.99 -22.32
C GLY A 556 11.56 -9.64 -22.70
N VAL A 557 10.59 -9.89 -21.84
CA VAL A 557 9.17 -9.53 -22.07
C VAL A 557 8.91 -8.05 -21.84
N VAL A 558 9.55 -7.45 -20.83
CA VAL A 558 9.44 -6.04 -20.48
C VAL A 558 10.80 -5.35 -20.54
N HIS A 559 10.81 -4.01 -20.77
CA HIS A 559 12.04 -3.26 -20.98
C HIS A 559 12.55 -2.54 -19.71
N THR A 560 11.74 -2.51 -18.64
CA THR A 560 12.11 -1.85 -17.37
C THR A 560 12.34 -2.85 -16.24
N LYS A 561 13.26 -2.54 -15.32
CA LYS A 561 13.54 -3.36 -14.14
C LYS A 561 12.45 -3.28 -13.09
N GLU A 562 11.75 -2.14 -13.04
CA GLU A 562 10.67 -1.87 -12.10
C GLU A 562 9.35 -1.63 -12.84
N PRO A 563 8.23 -2.14 -12.30
CA PRO A 563 6.92 -1.98 -12.94
C PRO A 563 6.33 -0.58 -12.77
N TYR A 564 6.68 0.10 -11.69
CA TYR A 564 6.09 1.38 -11.25
C TYR A 564 7.18 2.41 -11.01
N ALA A 565 7.05 3.61 -11.61
CA ALA A 565 7.98 4.70 -11.38
C ALA A 565 7.72 5.40 -10.04
N LYS A 566 6.43 5.59 -9.70
CA LYS A 566 6.00 6.24 -8.44
C LYS A 566 4.93 5.42 -7.73
N ARG A 567 5.08 5.28 -6.41
CA ARG A 567 4.08 4.62 -5.55
C ARG A 567 3.70 5.51 -4.38
N THR A 568 2.40 5.76 -4.24
CA THR A 568 1.80 6.45 -3.09
C THR A 568 0.76 5.55 -2.43
N SER A 569 0.36 5.92 -1.22
CA SER A 569 -0.65 5.17 -0.47
C SER A 569 -1.68 6.12 0.11
N HIS A 570 -2.88 5.59 0.35
CA HIS A 570 -3.99 6.32 0.94
C HIS A 570 -4.29 5.81 2.35
N GLY A 571 -4.84 6.71 3.19
CA GLY A 571 -5.36 6.34 4.49
C GLY A 571 -6.75 5.70 4.39
N MET A 572 -7.08 4.88 5.36
CA MET A 572 -8.36 4.19 5.46
C MET A 572 -9.47 5.15 5.90
N ILE A 573 -10.70 4.94 5.41
CA ILE A 573 -11.90 5.60 5.95
C ILE A 573 -12.57 4.66 6.96
N LEU A 574 -12.73 5.15 8.19
CA LEU A 574 -13.36 4.43 9.29
C LEU A 574 -14.85 4.76 9.37
N GLY A 575 -15.64 3.78 9.83
CA GLY A 575 -17.03 3.96 10.23
C GLY A 575 -17.17 4.11 11.74
N GLN A 576 -18.34 4.53 12.20
CA GLN A 576 -18.67 4.60 13.61
C GLN A 576 -18.52 3.21 14.25
N ASN A 577 -18.03 3.19 15.49
CA ASN A 577 -17.92 1.94 16.24
C ASN A 577 -19.19 1.71 17.07
N PRO A 578 -20.03 0.73 16.73
CA PRO A 578 -21.24 0.43 17.49
C PRO A 578 -20.94 -0.06 18.92
N HIS A 579 -19.73 -0.56 19.16
CA HIS A 579 -19.27 -1.08 20.45
C HIS A 579 -18.38 -0.09 21.23
N TYR A 580 -18.42 1.18 20.88
CA TYR A 580 -17.64 2.22 21.58
C TYR A 580 -18.19 2.48 22.98
N VAL A 581 -17.33 2.46 23.98
CA VAL A 581 -17.71 2.71 25.40
C VAL A 581 -18.39 4.06 25.63
N GLY A 582 -18.16 5.04 24.75
CA GLY A 582 -18.84 6.34 24.78
C GLY A 582 -20.32 6.29 24.38
N ASN A 583 -20.79 5.19 23.78
CA ASN A 583 -22.19 5.00 23.39
C ASN A 583 -23.10 4.52 24.54
N VAL A 584 -22.50 4.14 25.69
CA VAL A 584 -23.21 3.62 26.86
C VAL A 584 -22.93 4.50 28.10
N SER A 585 -23.87 4.52 29.01
CA SER A 585 -23.83 5.46 30.14
C SER A 585 -23.29 4.86 31.43
N THR A 586 -23.49 3.54 31.66
CA THR A 586 -23.11 2.89 32.90
C THR A 586 -21.68 2.33 32.86
N GLN A 587 -21.00 2.29 34.00
CA GLN A 587 -19.67 1.72 34.12
C GLN A 587 -19.69 0.20 33.83
N GLU A 588 -20.73 -0.49 34.26
CA GLU A 588 -20.90 -1.94 34.03
C GLU A 588 -21.00 -2.28 32.57
N GLU A 589 -21.76 -1.49 31.77
CA GLU A 589 -21.83 -1.67 30.29
C GLU A 589 -20.48 -1.39 29.62
N LYS A 590 -19.74 -0.37 30.09
CA LYS A 590 -18.40 -0.06 29.58
C LYS A 590 -17.43 -1.20 29.83
N ASP A 591 -17.41 -1.73 31.04
CA ASP A 591 -16.55 -2.85 31.42
C ASP A 591 -16.88 -4.13 30.63
N ALA A 592 -18.17 -4.39 30.39
CA ALA A 592 -18.62 -5.51 29.55
C ALA A 592 -18.17 -5.35 28.08
N LEU A 593 -18.22 -4.15 27.52
CA LEU A 593 -17.72 -3.89 26.16
C LEU A 593 -16.21 -4.07 26.08
N ILE A 594 -15.45 -3.58 27.06
CA ILE A 594 -14.00 -3.74 27.13
C ILE A 594 -13.64 -5.23 27.28
N ALA A 595 -14.33 -5.96 28.13
CA ALA A 595 -14.11 -7.40 28.33
C ALA A 595 -14.34 -8.20 27.04
N LYS A 596 -15.33 -7.81 26.23
CA LYS A 596 -15.71 -8.51 25.01
C LYS A 596 -14.88 -8.10 23.79
N TYR A 597 -14.56 -6.82 23.65
CA TYR A 597 -13.95 -6.25 22.44
C TYR A 597 -12.55 -5.65 22.67
N GLY A 598 -12.04 -5.71 23.90
CA GLY A 598 -10.72 -5.22 24.26
C GLY A 598 -10.52 -3.74 23.90
N ASN A 599 -9.33 -3.41 23.43
CA ASN A 599 -8.97 -2.03 23.05
C ASN A 599 -9.82 -1.45 21.90
N GLN A 600 -10.52 -2.27 21.12
CA GLN A 600 -11.43 -1.75 20.10
C GLN A 600 -12.60 -0.98 20.70
N ALA A 601 -13.10 -1.41 21.89
CA ALA A 601 -14.17 -0.71 22.57
C ALA A 601 -13.81 0.73 23.00
N LEU A 602 -12.53 1.06 23.06
CA LEU A 602 -12.04 2.41 23.41
C LEU A 602 -11.97 3.37 22.22
N ARG A 603 -12.22 2.89 21.00
CA ARG A 603 -12.10 3.69 19.78
C ARG A 603 -13.47 4.10 19.27
N PRO A 604 -13.75 5.39 19.06
CA PRO A 604 -15.04 5.88 18.55
C PRO A 604 -15.30 5.47 17.10
N ALA A 605 -14.25 5.18 16.33
CA ALA A 605 -14.32 4.76 14.94
C ALA A 605 -13.38 3.58 14.67
N VAL A 606 -13.83 2.65 13.84
CA VAL A 606 -13.12 1.43 13.48
C VAL A 606 -13.29 1.14 11.98
N LYS A 607 -12.49 0.20 11.46
CA LYS A 607 -12.62 -0.27 10.09
C LYS A 607 -14.07 -0.68 9.79
N MET A 608 -14.60 -0.24 8.65
CA MET A 608 -15.94 -0.63 8.21
C MET A 608 -15.98 -2.13 7.92
N SER A 609 -16.97 -2.81 8.50
CA SER A 609 -17.23 -4.21 8.23
C SER A 609 -18.73 -4.53 8.32
N LYS A 610 -19.18 -5.51 7.53
CA LYS A 610 -20.58 -5.96 7.58
C LYS A 610 -20.97 -6.52 8.94
N SER A 611 -20.05 -7.24 9.60
CA SER A 611 -20.29 -7.81 10.92
C SER A 611 -20.55 -6.78 11.99
N LEU A 612 -20.00 -5.58 11.83
CA LEU A 612 -20.23 -4.43 12.73
C LEU A 612 -21.43 -3.58 12.32
N GLY A 613 -21.98 -3.75 11.12
CA GLY A 613 -23.10 -2.94 10.63
C GLY A 613 -22.76 -1.46 10.43
N ASN A 614 -21.47 -1.12 10.33
CA ASN A 614 -20.99 0.27 10.23
C ASN A 614 -20.53 0.67 8.82
N VAL A 615 -20.89 -0.13 7.80
CA VAL A 615 -20.57 0.14 6.39
C VAL A 615 -21.49 1.22 5.85
N VAL A 616 -20.90 2.24 5.21
CA VAL A 616 -21.61 3.25 4.43
C VAL A 616 -21.57 2.86 2.96
N ASN A 617 -22.75 2.76 2.34
CA ASN A 617 -22.88 2.37 0.94
C ASN A 617 -22.82 3.60 0.03
N PRO A 618 -21.95 3.61 -1.00
CA PRO A 618 -21.89 4.68 -2.00
C PRO A 618 -23.23 4.97 -2.69
N ASP A 619 -24.04 3.94 -2.98
CA ASP A 619 -25.37 4.11 -3.58
C ASP A 619 -26.27 5.03 -2.77
N ASP A 620 -26.27 4.88 -1.43
CA ASP A 620 -27.11 5.71 -0.55
C ASP A 620 -26.63 7.17 -0.54
N VAL A 621 -25.31 7.40 -0.53
CA VAL A 621 -24.71 8.73 -0.55
C VAL A 621 -24.98 9.42 -1.88
N VAL A 622 -24.81 8.74 -3.01
CA VAL A 622 -25.06 9.28 -4.34
C VAL A 622 -26.55 9.59 -4.53
N LYS A 623 -27.44 8.73 -4.08
CA LYS A 623 -28.88 8.96 -4.13
C LYS A 623 -29.30 10.21 -3.34
N ALA A 624 -28.68 10.43 -2.18
CA ALA A 624 -29.02 11.55 -1.31
C ALA A 624 -28.39 12.87 -1.73
N TYR A 625 -27.15 12.86 -2.24
CA TYR A 625 -26.35 14.07 -2.42
C TYR A 625 -25.71 14.20 -3.80
N GLY A 626 -25.72 13.18 -4.64
CA GLY A 626 -25.06 13.14 -5.94
C GLY A 626 -23.63 12.60 -5.91
N ALA A 627 -23.17 12.10 -7.05
CA ALA A 627 -21.81 11.54 -7.24
C ALA A 627 -20.73 12.61 -7.08
N ASP A 628 -20.94 13.80 -7.61
CA ASP A 628 -19.97 14.91 -7.50
C ASP A 628 -19.76 15.32 -6.04
N THR A 629 -20.83 15.35 -5.23
CA THR A 629 -20.71 15.63 -3.79
C THR A 629 -19.90 14.54 -3.09
N MET A 630 -20.14 13.27 -3.40
CA MET A 630 -19.39 12.17 -2.82
C MET A 630 -17.91 12.24 -3.21
N ARG A 631 -17.59 12.46 -4.49
CA ARG A 631 -16.22 12.61 -4.98
C ARG A 631 -15.49 13.74 -4.26
N LEU A 632 -16.15 14.89 -4.13
CA LEU A 632 -15.60 16.06 -3.46
C LEU A 632 -15.35 15.78 -1.97
N TYR A 633 -16.34 15.21 -1.27
CA TYR A 633 -16.22 14.95 0.15
C TYR A 633 -15.12 13.93 0.47
N ILE A 634 -15.00 12.85 -0.27
CA ILE A 634 -14.00 11.81 -0.03
C ILE A 634 -12.56 12.33 -0.19
N MET A 635 -12.38 13.40 -0.95
CA MET A 635 -11.11 14.12 -1.10
C MET A 635 -10.93 15.21 -0.04
N PHE A 636 -12.03 15.75 0.50
CA PHE A 636 -12.00 16.82 1.51
C PHE A 636 -11.91 16.31 2.95
N ILE A 637 -12.22 15.03 3.21
CA ILE A 637 -12.34 14.44 4.56
C ILE A 637 -11.06 14.53 5.42
N GLY A 638 -9.92 14.92 4.84
CA GLY A 638 -8.65 15.09 5.55
C GLY A 638 -7.45 14.81 4.67
N ASP A 639 -6.29 14.71 5.30
CA ASP A 639 -5.04 14.35 4.63
C ASP A 639 -5.21 12.97 3.96
N PHE A 640 -4.87 12.90 2.67
CA PHE A 640 -5.08 11.70 1.85
C PHE A 640 -4.34 10.46 2.38
N GLU A 641 -3.15 10.64 2.91
CA GLU A 641 -2.33 9.54 3.44
C GLU A 641 -2.75 9.09 4.84
N LYS A 642 -3.57 9.87 5.53
CA LYS A 642 -4.00 9.59 6.90
C LYS A 642 -5.36 8.93 6.96
N VAL A 643 -5.56 8.21 8.05
CA VAL A 643 -6.88 7.65 8.40
C VAL A 643 -7.85 8.77 8.69
N ALA A 644 -9.08 8.64 8.18
CA ALA A 644 -10.16 9.60 8.39
C ALA A 644 -11.44 8.88 8.80
N THR A 645 -12.33 9.58 9.50
CA THR A 645 -13.63 9.05 9.93
C THR A 645 -14.75 9.65 9.10
N TRP A 646 -15.64 8.82 8.56
CA TRP A 646 -16.81 9.26 7.82
C TRP A 646 -17.76 10.11 8.68
N SER A 647 -18.27 11.21 8.11
CA SER A 647 -19.24 12.11 8.75
C SER A 647 -20.31 12.56 7.76
N ASP A 648 -21.57 12.22 8.02
CA ASP A 648 -22.69 12.62 7.16
C ASP A 648 -22.93 14.13 7.14
N ASP A 649 -22.63 14.82 8.24
CA ASP A 649 -22.76 16.28 8.31
C ASP A 649 -21.71 17.00 7.46
N ALA A 650 -20.52 16.46 7.36
CA ALA A 650 -19.48 17.01 6.50
C ALA A 650 -19.78 16.81 5.00
N VAL A 651 -20.47 15.73 4.63
CA VAL A 651 -20.99 15.51 3.26
C VAL A 651 -21.94 16.65 2.86
N LYS A 652 -22.85 17.04 3.77
CA LYS A 652 -23.78 18.18 3.55
C LYS A 652 -23.04 19.49 3.33
N GLY A 653 -21.89 19.69 3.96
CA GLY A 653 -21.02 20.85 3.73
C GLY A 653 -20.52 20.92 2.29
N CYS A 654 -20.05 19.81 1.74
CA CYS A 654 -19.62 19.69 0.34
C CYS A 654 -20.80 19.89 -0.63
N LYS A 655 -21.97 19.38 -0.32
CA LYS A 655 -23.19 19.61 -1.12
C LYS A 655 -23.53 21.09 -1.17
N ARG A 656 -23.51 21.80 -0.03
CA ARG A 656 -23.75 23.27 0.00
C ARG A 656 -22.72 24.03 -0.83
N PHE A 657 -21.46 23.62 -0.82
CA PHE A 657 -20.45 24.25 -1.68
C PHE A 657 -20.79 24.09 -3.17
N LEU A 658 -21.16 22.89 -3.61
CA LEU A 658 -21.56 22.65 -5.00
C LEU A 658 -22.84 23.43 -5.36
N ASP A 659 -23.83 23.51 -4.46
CA ASP A 659 -25.02 24.36 -4.67
C ASP A 659 -24.64 25.81 -4.86
N ARG A 660 -23.67 26.33 -4.10
CA ARG A 660 -23.16 27.70 -4.27
C ARG A 660 -22.47 27.89 -5.62
N VAL A 661 -21.66 26.91 -6.06
CA VAL A 661 -21.05 26.98 -7.40
C VAL A 661 -22.12 26.99 -8.49
N TRP A 662 -23.15 26.15 -8.36
CA TRP A 662 -24.28 26.14 -9.30
C TRP A 662 -24.97 27.50 -9.40
N ASN A 663 -25.22 28.15 -8.27
CA ASN A 663 -25.86 29.44 -8.21
C ASN A 663 -25.01 30.57 -8.79
N LEU A 664 -23.69 30.45 -8.86
CA LEU A 664 -22.82 31.45 -9.51
C LEU A 664 -23.13 31.62 -11.01
N ALA A 665 -23.69 30.62 -11.67
CA ALA A 665 -24.08 30.72 -13.08
C ALA A 665 -25.11 31.84 -13.35
N GLU A 666 -25.98 32.11 -12.38
CA GLU A 666 -26.97 33.18 -12.47
C GLU A 666 -26.38 34.58 -12.17
N MET A 667 -25.24 34.63 -11.49
CA MET A 667 -24.55 35.85 -11.09
C MET A 667 -23.51 36.32 -12.11
N ALA A 668 -22.99 35.39 -12.93
CA ALA A 668 -21.94 35.69 -13.89
C ALA A 668 -22.42 36.62 -14.98
N THR A 669 -21.68 37.72 -15.21
CA THR A 669 -21.92 38.61 -16.36
C THR A 669 -21.48 37.91 -17.65
N ALA A 670 -21.94 38.42 -18.81
CA ALA A 670 -21.59 37.86 -20.13
C ALA A 670 -20.14 38.15 -20.57
N ASP A 671 -19.40 38.96 -19.82
CA ASP A 671 -18.02 39.31 -20.14
C ASP A 671 -17.11 38.07 -20.10
N LYS A 672 -16.37 37.85 -21.16
CA LYS A 672 -15.45 36.74 -21.35
C LYS A 672 -14.06 36.97 -20.76
N ALA A 673 -13.74 38.21 -20.39
CA ALA A 673 -12.46 38.54 -19.78
C ALA A 673 -12.47 38.20 -18.28
N VAL A 674 -11.31 37.82 -17.75
CA VAL A 674 -11.11 37.74 -16.32
C VAL A 674 -11.18 39.13 -15.72
N SER A 675 -11.94 39.28 -14.63
CA SER A 675 -12.10 40.57 -13.97
C SER A 675 -10.84 40.96 -13.18
N GLU A 676 -10.46 42.22 -13.21
CA GLU A 676 -9.28 42.74 -12.51
C GLU A 676 -9.35 42.45 -10.99
N LYS A 677 -10.55 42.53 -10.41
CA LYS A 677 -10.76 42.26 -8.98
C LYS A 677 -10.47 40.80 -8.58
N ASN A 678 -10.79 39.86 -9.46
CA ASN A 678 -10.67 38.43 -9.19
C ASN A 678 -9.36 37.86 -9.74
N GLU A 679 -8.62 38.59 -10.57
CA GLU A 679 -7.38 38.10 -11.18
C GLU A 679 -6.38 37.57 -10.15
N PRO A 680 -6.11 38.22 -9.00
CA PRO A 680 -5.17 37.67 -7.99
C PRO A 680 -5.61 36.36 -7.38
N ILE A 681 -6.88 36.26 -6.97
CA ILE A 681 -7.37 35.00 -6.35
C ILE A 681 -7.41 33.85 -7.36
N ILE A 682 -7.71 34.15 -8.63
CA ILE A 682 -7.73 33.16 -9.72
C ILE A 682 -6.32 32.57 -9.89
N HIS A 683 -5.30 33.41 -10.08
CA HIS A 683 -3.93 32.95 -10.29
C HIS A 683 -3.34 32.24 -9.08
N LYS A 684 -3.61 32.71 -7.84
CA LYS A 684 -3.27 31.99 -6.61
C LYS A 684 -3.90 30.61 -6.53
N THR A 685 -5.19 30.54 -6.89
CA THR A 685 -5.94 29.28 -6.82
C THR A 685 -5.46 28.30 -7.88
N ILE A 686 -5.19 28.75 -9.11
CA ILE A 686 -4.63 27.89 -10.16
C ILE A 686 -3.31 27.26 -9.69
N LYS A 687 -2.38 28.09 -9.19
CA LYS A 687 -1.11 27.60 -8.64
C LYS A 687 -1.35 26.57 -7.54
N LYS A 688 -2.14 26.93 -6.53
CA LYS A 688 -2.41 26.10 -5.37
C LYS A 688 -3.05 24.76 -5.75
N VAL A 689 -4.08 24.77 -6.58
CA VAL A 689 -4.79 23.55 -6.99
C VAL A 689 -3.89 22.66 -7.85
N THR A 690 -3.09 23.25 -8.74
CA THR A 690 -2.14 22.52 -9.57
C THR A 690 -1.12 21.74 -8.72
N ASP A 691 -0.48 22.43 -7.78
CA ASP A 691 0.55 21.85 -6.91
C ASP A 691 -0.05 20.82 -5.92
N ASP A 692 -1.23 21.11 -5.39
CA ASP A 692 -1.91 20.24 -4.42
C ASP A 692 -2.39 18.93 -5.06
N ILE A 693 -2.86 18.93 -6.30
CA ILE A 693 -3.21 17.69 -7.01
C ILE A 693 -1.96 16.84 -7.22
N ASP A 694 -0.84 17.41 -7.63
CA ASP A 694 0.41 16.69 -7.87
C ASP A 694 1.05 16.11 -6.58
N THR A 695 0.68 16.67 -5.43
CA THR A 695 1.18 16.27 -4.11
C THR A 695 0.13 15.58 -3.23
N LEU A 696 -1.02 15.19 -3.81
CA LEU A 696 -2.14 14.53 -3.11
C LEU A 696 -2.74 15.32 -1.93
N LYS A 697 -2.59 16.64 -1.95
CA LYS A 697 -3.20 17.56 -0.96
C LYS A 697 -4.59 18.02 -1.41
N MET A 698 -5.44 17.05 -1.73
CA MET A 698 -6.76 17.30 -2.32
C MET A 698 -7.67 18.16 -1.43
N ASN A 699 -7.60 17.99 -0.11
CA ASN A 699 -8.37 18.76 0.86
C ASN A 699 -8.02 20.26 0.82
N THR A 700 -6.74 20.61 0.68
CA THR A 700 -6.30 22.00 0.59
C THR A 700 -6.59 22.63 -0.78
N ALA A 701 -6.54 21.84 -1.86
CA ALA A 701 -7.02 22.25 -3.17
C ALA A 701 -8.49 22.63 -3.14
N ILE A 702 -9.34 21.79 -2.54
CA ILE A 702 -10.77 22.06 -2.39
C ILE A 702 -11.02 23.32 -1.53
N ALA A 703 -10.27 23.48 -0.43
CA ALA A 703 -10.35 24.66 0.41
C ALA A 703 -10.00 25.95 -0.36
N ALA A 704 -9.01 25.91 -1.25
CA ALA A 704 -8.66 27.02 -2.12
C ALA A 704 -9.79 27.36 -3.10
N LEU A 705 -10.44 26.35 -3.69
CA LEU A 705 -11.63 26.55 -4.52
C LEU A 705 -12.80 27.18 -3.74
N MET A 706 -13.02 26.74 -2.49
CA MET A 706 -14.04 27.33 -1.62
C MET A 706 -13.75 28.81 -1.31
N THR A 707 -12.49 29.15 -1.08
CA THR A 707 -12.05 30.54 -0.86
C THR A 707 -12.31 31.39 -2.11
N MET A 708 -11.97 30.89 -3.28
CA MET A 708 -12.20 31.57 -4.55
C MET A 708 -13.71 31.81 -4.79
N VAL A 709 -14.57 30.85 -4.47
CA VAL A 709 -16.03 31.01 -4.53
C VAL A 709 -16.51 32.11 -3.58
N ASN A 710 -15.96 32.20 -2.36
CA ASN A 710 -16.30 33.29 -1.43
C ASN A 710 -15.96 34.68 -2.01
N GLU A 711 -14.78 34.82 -2.64
CA GLU A 711 -14.37 36.04 -3.30
C GLU A 711 -15.32 36.41 -4.47
N PHE A 712 -15.75 35.42 -5.26
CA PHE A 712 -16.72 35.66 -6.33
C PHE A 712 -18.08 36.15 -5.82
N TYR A 713 -18.56 35.65 -4.69
CA TYR A 713 -19.77 36.18 -4.05
C TYR A 713 -19.58 37.61 -3.53
N ALA A 714 -18.38 37.95 -3.05
CA ALA A 714 -18.10 39.31 -2.55
C ALA A 714 -17.88 40.34 -3.68
N ASN A 715 -17.16 39.93 -4.73
CA ASN A 715 -16.72 40.88 -5.81
C ASN A 715 -17.64 40.87 -7.02
N GLY A 716 -18.57 39.92 -7.15
CA GLY A 716 -19.20 39.56 -8.41
C GLY A 716 -18.21 38.78 -9.30
N LEU A 717 -18.66 38.30 -10.43
CA LEU A 717 -17.82 37.56 -11.37
C LEU A 717 -18.26 37.76 -12.82
N THR A 718 -17.27 37.61 -13.71
CA THR A 718 -17.51 37.54 -15.17
C THR A 718 -17.65 36.08 -15.59
N ARG A 719 -18.12 35.83 -16.82
CA ARG A 719 -18.04 34.49 -17.44
C ARG A 719 -16.60 33.99 -17.48
N GLY A 720 -15.64 34.89 -17.81
CA GLY A 720 -14.20 34.50 -17.83
C GLY A 720 -13.67 34.05 -16.48
N ASP A 721 -14.09 34.69 -15.38
CA ASP A 721 -13.78 34.24 -14.02
C ASP A 721 -14.37 32.86 -13.75
N PHE A 722 -15.61 32.63 -14.12
CA PHE A 722 -16.31 31.37 -13.88
C PHE A 722 -15.75 30.23 -14.71
N GLU A 723 -15.34 30.47 -15.94
CA GLU A 723 -14.63 29.44 -16.74
C GLU A 723 -13.37 28.93 -16.04
N LYS A 724 -12.58 29.82 -15.42
CA LYS A 724 -11.39 29.41 -14.68
C LYS A 724 -11.71 28.52 -13.47
N LEU A 725 -12.75 28.85 -12.72
CA LEU A 725 -13.25 28.01 -11.63
C LEU A 725 -13.72 26.65 -12.14
N LEU A 726 -14.52 26.60 -13.20
CA LEU A 726 -15.06 25.37 -13.77
C LEU A 726 -13.94 24.44 -14.25
N LEU A 727 -12.91 24.96 -14.92
CA LEU A 727 -11.79 24.15 -15.39
C LEU A 727 -11.02 23.52 -14.22
N MET A 728 -10.77 24.26 -13.14
CA MET A 728 -10.10 23.71 -11.95
C MET A 728 -10.97 22.72 -11.18
N LEU A 729 -12.28 22.94 -11.15
CA LEU A 729 -13.26 22.10 -10.46
C LEU A 729 -13.60 20.83 -11.26
N SER A 730 -13.41 20.85 -12.59
CA SER A 730 -13.76 19.73 -13.49
C SER A 730 -13.25 18.37 -13.02
N PRO A 731 -12.00 18.19 -12.56
CA PRO A 731 -11.55 16.89 -12.07
C PRO A 731 -12.30 16.40 -10.81
N PHE A 732 -12.75 17.31 -9.95
CA PHE A 732 -13.41 17.00 -8.68
C PHE A 732 -14.91 16.73 -8.83
N ALA A 733 -15.61 17.56 -9.65
CA ALA A 733 -17.06 17.52 -9.85
C ALA A 733 -17.41 17.54 -11.35
N PRO A 734 -17.06 16.47 -12.08
CA PRO A 734 -17.10 16.49 -13.55
C PRO A 734 -18.50 16.63 -14.14
N HIS A 735 -19.52 16.05 -13.51
CA HIS A 735 -20.88 16.09 -14.05
C HIS A 735 -21.46 17.50 -14.01
N MET A 736 -21.39 18.15 -12.85
CA MET A 736 -21.90 19.53 -12.68
C MET A 736 -21.14 20.51 -13.58
N VAL A 737 -19.83 20.35 -13.66
CA VAL A 737 -18.99 21.25 -14.47
C VAL A 737 -19.33 21.14 -15.96
N GLU A 738 -19.47 19.92 -16.49
CA GLU A 738 -19.86 19.76 -17.90
C GLU A 738 -21.25 20.36 -18.20
N GLU A 739 -22.19 20.19 -17.28
CA GLU A 739 -23.53 20.78 -17.43
C GLU A 739 -23.48 22.33 -17.45
N LEU A 740 -22.75 22.91 -16.50
CA LEU A 740 -22.57 24.37 -16.45
C LEU A 740 -21.80 24.90 -17.68
N TRP A 741 -20.80 24.15 -18.13
CA TRP A 741 -20.03 24.47 -19.34
C TRP A 741 -20.90 24.52 -20.60
N GLU A 742 -21.82 23.57 -20.73
CA GLU A 742 -22.80 23.52 -21.81
C GLU A 742 -23.82 24.69 -21.70
N GLN A 743 -24.38 24.91 -20.50
CA GLN A 743 -25.36 25.95 -20.26
C GLN A 743 -24.82 27.38 -20.47
N LEU A 744 -23.54 27.62 -20.19
CA LEU A 744 -22.86 28.87 -20.43
C LEU A 744 -22.51 29.10 -21.92
N GLY A 745 -22.80 28.13 -22.79
CA GLY A 745 -22.46 28.16 -24.20
C GLY A 745 -21.00 27.92 -24.54
N CYS A 746 -20.16 27.56 -23.52
CA CYS A 746 -18.73 27.29 -23.70
C CYS A 746 -18.49 26.08 -24.59
N ALA A 747 -19.27 25.02 -24.42
CA ALA A 747 -19.16 23.81 -25.23
C ALA A 747 -19.38 24.10 -26.72
N ALA A 748 -20.37 24.93 -27.06
CA ALA A 748 -20.64 25.36 -28.43
C ALA A 748 -19.57 26.28 -28.98
N GLU A 749 -19.07 27.21 -28.16
CA GLU A 749 -18.05 28.19 -28.55
C GLU A 749 -16.69 27.56 -28.81
N TYR A 750 -16.22 26.68 -27.90
CA TYR A 750 -14.91 26.01 -28.00
C TYR A 750 -14.95 24.70 -28.79
N GLY A 751 -16.13 24.16 -29.07
CA GLY A 751 -16.29 22.84 -29.70
C GLY A 751 -15.76 21.69 -28.85
N LYS A 752 -15.67 21.85 -27.50
CA LYS A 752 -15.04 20.92 -26.57
C LYS A 752 -15.79 20.87 -25.24
N MET A 753 -15.81 19.71 -24.63
CA MET A 753 -16.18 19.55 -23.22
C MET A 753 -15.15 20.24 -22.31
N ALA A 754 -15.54 20.61 -21.09
CA ALA A 754 -14.63 21.22 -20.12
C ALA A 754 -13.40 20.33 -19.84
N MET A 755 -13.60 19.02 -19.74
CA MET A 755 -12.52 18.05 -19.54
C MET A 755 -11.51 17.96 -20.69
N GLN A 756 -11.86 18.47 -21.87
CA GLN A 756 -11.02 18.49 -23.07
C GLN A 756 -10.29 19.82 -23.26
N MET A 757 -10.58 20.80 -22.42
CA MET A 757 -9.91 22.10 -22.45
C MET A 757 -8.51 21.99 -21.83
N PRO A 758 -7.58 22.89 -22.22
CA PRO A 758 -6.28 22.99 -21.55
C PRO A 758 -6.44 23.32 -20.06
N TRP A 759 -5.60 22.69 -19.21
CA TRP A 759 -5.49 23.08 -17.81
C TRP A 759 -5.09 24.56 -17.71
N PRO A 760 -5.76 25.36 -16.85
CA PRO A 760 -5.46 26.78 -16.76
C PRO A 760 -4.03 27.02 -16.23
N GLU A 761 -3.35 27.97 -16.85
CA GLU A 761 -2.02 28.42 -16.44
C GLU A 761 -2.14 29.63 -15.51
N TYR A 762 -1.19 29.75 -14.59
CA TYR A 762 -1.09 30.93 -13.70
C TYR A 762 0.13 31.79 -14.07
N ASP A 763 -0.01 33.09 -13.81
CA ASP A 763 1.07 34.07 -13.88
C ASP A 763 1.42 34.48 -12.44
N GLU A 764 2.65 34.24 -12.04
CA GLU A 764 3.12 34.55 -10.68
C GLU A 764 3.01 36.04 -10.36
N SER A 765 3.25 36.90 -11.34
CA SER A 765 3.15 38.37 -11.17
C SER A 765 1.74 38.84 -10.87
N LYS A 766 0.73 38.05 -11.26
CA LYS A 766 -0.71 38.35 -11.09
C LYS A 766 -1.27 37.77 -9.79
N THR A 767 -0.50 37.03 -9.03
CA THR A 767 -0.95 36.47 -7.75
C THR A 767 -1.06 37.52 -6.65
N VAL A 768 -0.52 38.73 -6.86
CA VAL A 768 -0.59 39.85 -5.94
C VAL A 768 -1.53 40.90 -6.51
N ALA A 769 -2.43 41.43 -5.69
CA ALA A 769 -3.32 42.52 -6.12
C ALA A 769 -2.46 43.73 -6.55
N ALA A 770 -2.72 44.23 -7.75
CA ALA A 770 -2.05 45.43 -8.22
C ALA A 770 -2.39 46.67 -7.36
N HIS A 771 -3.58 46.66 -6.77
CA HIS A 771 -4.11 47.74 -5.94
C HIS A 771 -4.68 47.21 -4.63
N THR A 772 -4.68 48.02 -3.61
CA THR A 772 -5.28 47.71 -2.28
C THR A 772 -6.21 48.82 -1.85
N GLU A 773 -7.31 48.53 -1.21
CA GLU A 773 -8.19 49.49 -0.60
C GLU A 773 -7.78 49.74 0.85
N MET A 774 -7.36 50.94 1.13
CA MET A 774 -6.88 51.33 2.46
C MET A 774 -7.91 52.18 3.21
N ALA A 775 -8.17 51.85 4.47
CA ALA A 775 -9.01 52.67 5.33
C ALA A 775 -8.33 54.01 5.63
N VAL A 776 -9.09 55.11 5.47
CA VAL A 776 -8.60 56.46 5.79
C VAL A 776 -9.35 56.97 7.02
N GLN A 777 -8.58 57.29 8.03
CA GLN A 777 -9.06 57.90 9.29
C GLN A 777 -8.58 59.35 9.36
N VAL A 778 -9.41 60.21 9.96
CA VAL A 778 -9.02 61.57 10.35
C VAL A 778 -9.28 61.68 11.86
N ASN A 779 -8.20 62.01 12.59
CA ASN A 779 -8.23 62.02 14.07
C ASN A 779 -8.83 60.72 14.67
N GLY A 780 -8.49 59.53 14.15
CA GLY A 780 -8.93 58.22 14.61
C GLY A 780 -10.35 57.81 14.19
N LYS A 781 -11.09 58.67 13.45
CA LYS A 781 -12.42 58.34 12.93
C LYS A 781 -12.36 57.99 11.45
N LEU A 782 -12.93 56.86 11.08
CA LEU A 782 -13.01 56.43 9.68
C LEU A 782 -13.82 57.46 8.84
N LYS A 783 -13.24 57.93 7.76
CA LYS A 783 -13.83 58.87 6.83
C LYS A 783 -14.14 58.29 5.45
N GLY A 784 -13.45 57.19 5.10
CA GLY A 784 -13.65 56.56 3.81
C GLY A 784 -12.50 55.55 3.55
N THR A 785 -12.47 55.09 2.31
CA THR A 785 -11.40 54.25 1.79
C THR A 785 -10.76 54.88 0.58
N VAL A 786 -9.51 54.55 0.32
CA VAL A 786 -8.78 54.95 -0.88
C VAL A 786 -8.15 53.76 -1.54
N THR A 787 -8.30 53.65 -2.85
CA THR A 787 -7.63 52.59 -3.64
C THR A 787 -6.27 53.12 -4.13
N VAL A 788 -5.21 52.44 -3.76
CA VAL A 788 -3.83 52.80 -4.13
C VAL A 788 -3.10 51.56 -4.65
N ALA A 789 -2.03 51.75 -5.39
CA ALA A 789 -1.18 50.64 -5.80
C ALA A 789 -0.67 49.88 -4.57
N MET A 790 -0.54 48.57 -4.68
CA MET A 790 0.03 47.73 -3.60
C MET A 790 1.41 48.26 -3.26
N ASP A 791 1.75 48.26 -1.97
CA ASP A 791 3.00 48.75 -1.43
C ASP A 791 3.29 50.25 -1.65
N SER A 792 2.27 51.06 -1.99
CA SER A 792 2.40 52.50 -2.05
C SER A 792 2.99 53.10 -0.78
N GLU A 793 3.85 54.06 -0.94
CA GLU A 793 4.45 54.80 0.17
C GLU A 793 3.48 55.81 0.77
N GLN A 794 3.75 56.20 2.03
CA GLN A 794 2.84 57.03 2.82
C GLN A 794 2.36 58.30 2.06
N ASP A 795 3.27 58.98 1.40
CA ASP A 795 2.94 60.28 0.73
C ASP A 795 2.01 60.09 -0.46
N ALA A 796 2.18 58.99 -1.22
CA ALA A 796 1.30 58.66 -2.34
C ALA A 796 -0.12 58.30 -1.84
N VAL A 797 -0.21 57.65 -0.69
CA VAL A 797 -1.49 57.29 -0.07
C VAL A 797 -2.20 58.55 0.47
N VAL A 798 -1.45 59.46 1.05
CA VAL A 798 -1.99 60.78 1.50
C VAL A 798 -2.54 61.59 0.34
N GLU A 799 -1.81 61.66 -0.77
CA GLU A 799 -2.23 62.39 -1.94
C GLU A 799 -3.49 61.76 -2.59
N ALA A 800 -3.50 60.44 -2.74
CA ALA A 800 -4.67 59.70 -3.23
C ALA A 800 -5.90 59.88 -2.32
N ALA A 801 -5.73 59.87 -1.00
CA ALA A 801 -6.77 60.07 -0.03
C ALA A 801 -7.40 61.49 -0.14
N ARG A 802 -6.62 62.51 -0.45
CA ARG A 802 -7.08 63.89 -0.67
C ARG A 802 -8.00 64.02 -1.86
N GLN A 803 -7.94 63.13 -2.84
CA GLN A 803 -8.80 63.11 -4.03
C GLN A 803 -10.18 62.50 -3.75
N VAL A 804 -10.38 61.82 -2.61
CA VAL A 804 -11.67 61.24 -2.23
C VAL A 804 -12.54 62.33 -1.59
N GLU A 805 -13.65 62.66 -2.19
CA GLU A 805 -14.52 63.77 -1.81
C GLU A 805 -14.87 63.87 -0.32
N LYS A 806 -15.24 62.73 0.31
CA LYS A 806 -15.56 62.64 1.73
C LYS A 806 -14.36 62.93 2.65
N ILE A 807 -13.17 62.53 2.19
CA ILE A 807 -11.92 62.76 2.94
C ILE A 807 -11.44 64.17 2.71
N ALA A 808 -11.52 64.68 1.47
CA ALA A 808 -11.21 66.06 1.15
C ALA A 808 -12.04 67.08 1.97
N LYS A 809 -13.34 66.84 2.12
CA LYS A 809 -14.23 67.64 2.99
C LYS A 809 -13.84 67.59 4.48
N ALA A 810 -13.33 66.45 4.95
CA ALA A 810 -12.85 66.31 6.32
C ALA A 810 -11.50 66.95 6.59
N LEU A 811 -10.74 67.25 5.53
CA LEU A 811 -9.44 67.94 5.57
C LEU A 811 -9.51 69.41 5.24
N ASP A 812 -10.69 69.93 4.85
CA ASP A 812 -10.88 71.35 4.48
C ASP A 812 -10.67 72.27 5.69
N GLY A 813 -9.79 73.25 5.54
CA GLY A 813 -9.39 74.11 6.63
C GLY A 813 -8.52 73.48 7.72
N MET A 814 -8.01 72.31 7.49
CA MET A 814 -7.18 71.55 8.43
C MET A 814 -5.73 71.37 7.96
N GLN A 815 -4.80 71.39 8.90
CA GLN A 815 -3.39 71.09 8.67
C GLN A 815 -3.07 69.68 9.20
N ILE A 816 -2.50 68.81 8.33
CA ILE A 816 -1.98 67.52 8.79
C ILE A 816 -0.74 67.72 9.64
N VAL A 817 -0.79 67.31 10.92
CA VAL A 817 0.33 67.46 11.87
C VAL A 817 1.09 66.15 12.09
N LYS A 818 0.43 65.01 11.84
CA LYS A 818 1.03 63.68 11.96
C LYS A 818 0.29 62.70 11.10
N VAL A 819 0.98 61.75 10.50
CA VAL A 819 0.43 60.63 9.76
C VAL A 819 0.79 59.34 10.49
N ILE A 820 -0.18 58.46 10.75
CA ILE A 820 0.02 57.11 11.23
C ILE A 820 -0.32 56.19 10.06
N PHE A 821 0.66 55.52 9.53
CA PHE A 821 0.58 54.74 8.31
C PHE A 821 0.87 53.26 8.60
N VAL A 822 -0.09 52.41 8.24
CA VAL A 822 0.07 50.95 8.24
C VAL A 822 -0.07 50.50 6.80
N LYS A 823 1.06 50.12 6.21
CA LYS A 823 1.20 49.80 4.78
C LYS A 823 0.13 48.78 4.37
N ASN A 824 -0.56 49.02 3.27
CA ASN A 824 -1.63 48.19 2.69
C ASN A 824 -2.85 47.96 3.59
N LYS A 825 -3.03 48.71 4.68
CA LYS A 825 -4.17 48.50 5.60
C LYS A 825 -4.91 49.79 5.93
N LEU A 826 -4.24 50.77 6.48
CA LEU A 826 -4.89 52.01 6.91
C LEU A 826 -3.91 53.18 6.95
N ILE A 827 -4.46 54.37 6.78
CA ILE A 827 -3.78 55.61 7.08
C ILE A 827 -4.67 56.45 8.01
N ASN A 828 -4.07 57.00 9.07
CA ASN A 828 -4.77 57.91 9.98
C ASN A 828 -4.08 59.28 9.97
N LEU A 829 -4.81 60.31 9.48
CA LEU A 829 -4.38 61.67 9.37
C LEU A 829 -4.74 62.40 10.64
N ILE A 830 -3.78 62.80 11.42
CA ILE A 830 -3.98 63.62 12.61
C ILE A 830 -3.90 65.07 12.15
N VAL A 831 -4.99 65.79 12.33
CA VAL A 831 -5.18 67.18 11.83
C VAL A 831 -5.53 68.12 12.95
N LYS A 832 -5.17 69.40 12.77
CA LYS A 832 -5.61 70.53 13.60
C LYS A 832 -6.13 71.68 12.66
N PRO A 833 -6.99 72.57 13.11
CA PRO A 833 -7.37 73.74 12.34
C PRO A 833 -6.16 74.54 11.95
N GLN A 834 -6.18 75.14 10.75
CA GLN A 834 -5.11 76.01 10.25
C GLN A 834 -5.02 77.32 11.04
#